data_432295ad3fd3bee04e06f8bf83c208b8
#
_entry.id   432295ad3fd3bee04e06f8bf83c208b8
#
_cell.length_a   1.000
_cell.length_b   1.000
_cell.length_c   1.000
_cell.angle_alpha   90.00
_cell.angle_beta   90.00
_cell.angle_gamma   90.00
#
_symmetry.space_group_name_H-M   'P 1'
#
loop_
_entity.id
_entity.type
_entity.pdbx_description
1 polymer ?
#
loop_
_entity_poly.entity_id
_entity_poly.type
_entity_poly.pdbx_seq_one_letter_code
_entity_poly.pdbx_strand_id
1 'polypeptide(L)'
;MIVSNAPFTVKVNRDGTALTASNGSYNVEGVNVGEDVALSAVFTSNENGLTVDESKITSRWYYKGESKTAADGKALTLENIQYGVYDLIFEASESTYGFTTSISVTVNVTPPAEKTAISLKTQLTSDDYTKVYDGTKKASAILPPIEFQLADGREIRIPADCYTFKAEYKSPDCVPDNKIIVEVTLTDVGSEHYELTGGRIEVPATITPYDGEWRDGKQEYKAFFVELNYDTTERDGYPSIGKPVLKYLDLTGYLFDSEGKQNRTILTPESGFKYSFYHLRPGATEPDPDLDELLTEDSVFTYSGEYRFYAVVEPSLNYKECITDHTYFPVRDNYSGAHAHDQKTYAAWDGGSLSIAAGGTAARYLSNAQPNVNAELVLGQNKTLDLCLYNKTVHVIGSSYDQIYLAGGSTLVLSDCTKTGKIIGSKVKSGSGGVAYVKNGTLSVYDIKLTGGSASTGGAVTVDAKGVLNIYSGEISGNTVTSGKGGAIYIKSGGVVNIYGGTIKDNHVYSGDGGAIYVEAGGTLNLYGGTITGNTASGLGGGIYVEAGGRVNIQGAPVVTGNTAGGKANNVYVCADSTSPLLTISGELTDGAKLGVSTDASYPVLLAGSTQDYSAYFTPDDPDAFVLFSGSALTLCAKPSATLAGDTLTVSTGSNYKSDAFVLFVAEYGADGRLLAVHSEKITAESGTYTFKVQPGATIKCFLLHADTYAPLFAAFSPKA
;
A
#
# COMPACT_ATOMS: atom_id res chain seq x y z
N MET A 1 26.69 -23.20 -17.49
CA MET A 1 26.35 -24.44 -18.20
C MET A 1 25.15 -24.97 -17.46
N ILE A 2 23.95 -24.93 -18.05
CA ILE A 2 22.73 -25.45 -17.42
C ILE A 2 22.80 -26.97 -17.63
N VAL A 3 23.05 -27.70 -16.55
CA VAL A 3 22.95 -29.16 -16.56
C VAL A 3 21.46 -29.50 -16.53
N SER A 4 20.91 -29.96 -17.65
CA SER A 4 19.48 -30.22 -17.83
C SER A 4 19.03 -31.62 -17.38
N ASN A 5 19.88 -32.42 -16.75
CA ASN A 5 19.55 -33.78 -16.32
C ASN A 5 19.74 -33.95 -14.81
N ALA A 6 18.77 -34.54 -14.15
CA ALA A 6 18.90 -34.93 -12.75
C ALA A 6 20.13 -35.84 -12.57
N PRO A 7 20.86 -35.74 -11.44
CA PRO A 7 22.09 -36.50 -11.20
C PRO A 7 21.83 -38.00 -11.03
N PHE A 8 20.59 -38.42 -10.94
CA PHE A 8 20.17 -39.80 -10.80
C PHE A 8 18.87 -40.09 -11.56
N THR A 9 18.68 -41.36 -11.88
CA THR A 9 17.40 -41.94 -12.36
C THR A 9 16.77 -42.77 -11.26
N VAL A 10 15.43 -42.88 -11.31
CA VAL A 10 14.66 -43.69 -10.37
C VAL A 10 14.06 -44.87 -11.11
N LYS A 11 14.20 -46.06 -10.54
CA LYS A 11 13.52 -47.29 -10.98
C LYS A 11 12.58 -47.76 -9.88
N VAL A 12 11.48 -48.38 -10.25
CA VAL A 12 10.52 -48.95 -9.31
C VAL A 12 10.56 -50.46 -9.34
N ASN A 13 10.57 -51.07 -8.16
CA ASN A 13 10.46 -52.50 -7.96
C ASN A 13 9.11 -52.85 -7.32
N ARG A 14 8.53 -53.98 -7.68
CA ARG A 14 7.43 -54.65 -6.96
C ARG A 14 7.99 -55.88 -6.28
N ASP A 15 7.76 -56.06 -5.00
CA ASP A 15 8.20 -57.24 -4.20
C ASP A 15 9.67 -57.59 -4.46
N GLY A 16 10.53 -56.56 -4.56
CA GLY A 16 11.97 -56.71 -4.86
C GLY A 16 12.33 -56.92 -6.32
N THR A 17 11.36 -57.11 -7.22
CA THR A 17 11.59 -57.35 -8.66
C THR A 17 11.44 -56.03 -9.44
N ALA A 18 12.42 -55.71 -10.28
CA ALA A 18 12.42 -54.48 -11.07
C ALA A 18 11.28 -54.49 -12.11
N LEU A 19 10.50 -53.41 -12.11
CA LEU A 19 9.47 -53.19 -13.13
C LEU A 19 10.09 -52.55 -14.39
N THR A 20 9.45 -52.83 -15.52
CA THR A 20 9.84 -52.18 -16.79
C THR A 20 9.00 -50.96 -17.03
N ALA A 21 9.64 -49.80 -17.25
CA ALA A 21 8.95 -48.56 -17.59
C ALA A 21 8.45 -48.58 -19.03
N SER A 22 7.25 -48.09 -19.24
CA SER A 22 6.69 -47.77 -20.56
C SER A 22 6.30 -46.31 -20.60
N ASN A 23 6.87 -45.56 -21.56
CA ASN A 23 6.64 -44.13 -21.71
C ASN A 23 6.86 -43.28 -20.42
N GLY A 24 7.84 -43.66 -19.59
CA GLY A 24 8.15 -42.93 -18.34
C GLY A 24 7.24 -43.26 -17.15
N SER A 25 6.36 -44.24 -17.28
CA SER A 25 5.46 -44.70 -16.21
C SER A 25 5.65 -46.22 -16.01
N TYR A 26 5.31 -46.68 -14.80
CA TYR A 26 5.34 -48.13 -14.46
C TYR A 26 3.92 -48.63 -14.25
N ASN A 27 3.62 -49.83 -14.78
CA ASN A 27 2.35 -50.52 -14.55
C ASN A 27 2.59 -51.80 -13.73
N VAL A 28 1.74 -51.97 -12.72
CA VAL A 28 1.70 -53.19 -11.89
C VAL A 28 0.43 -53.96 -12.24
N GLU A 29 0.58 -55.07 -12.94
CA GLU A 29 -0.52 -55.93 -13.39
C GLU A 29 -0.61 -57.20 -12.58
N GLY A 30 -1.75 -57.91 -12.63
CA GLY A 30 -1.95 -59.19 -12.00
C GLY A 30 -2.03 -59.15 -10.48
N VAL A 31 -2.53 -58.04 -9.93
CA VAL A 31 -2.83 -57.88 -8.49
C VAL A 31 -4.28 -58.34 -8.25
N ASN A 32 -4.50 -59.16 -7.24
CA ASN A 32 -5.86 -59.58 -6.84
C ASN A 32 -6.33 -58.76 -5.62
N VAL A 33 -7.63 -58.66 -5.46
CA VAL A 33 -8.24 -58.08 -4.27
C VAL A 33 -7.76 -58.82 -3.01
N GLY A 34 -7.36 -58.06 -1.99
CA GLY A 34 -6.88 -58.57 -0.72
C GLY A 34 -5.38 -58.89 -0.67
N GLU A 35 -4.65 -58.74 -1.77
CA GLU A 35 -3.19 -58.83 -1.77
C GLU A 35 -2.53 -57.57 -1.18
N ASP A 36 -1.33 -57.76 -0.63
CA ASP A 36 -0.43 -56.65 -0.28
C ASP A 36 0.53 -56.41 -1.44
N VAL A 37 0.71 -55.17 -1.81
CA VAL A 37 1.63 -54.76 -2.89
C VAL A 37 2.74 -53.90 -2.31
N ALA A 38 3.96 -54.42 -2.28
CA ALA A 38 5.13 -53.67 -1.84
C ALA A 38 5.86 -53.04 -3.03
N LEU A 39 5.89 -51.73 -3.06
CA LEU A 39 6.62 -50.92 -4.04
C LEU A 39 7.86 -50.32 -3.40
N SER A 40 8.96 -50.27 -4.14
CA SER A 40 10.17 -49.60 -3.68
C SER A 40 10.87 -48.88 -4.83
N ALA A 41 11.43 -47.71 -4.54
CA ALA A 41 12.22 -46.95 -5.48
C ALA A 41 13.72 -47.20 -5.29
N VAL A 42 14.42 -47.34 -6.41
CA VAL A 42 15.88 -47.51 -6.43
C VAL A 42 16.51 -46.38 -7.22
N PHE A 43 17.46 -45.70 -6.62
CA PHE A 43 18.20 -44.62 -7.26
C PHE A 43 19.43 -45.14 -7.98
N THR A 44 19.66 -44.69 -9.20
CA THR A 44 20.84 -45.07 -10.00
C THR A 44 21.52 -43.79 -10.50
N SER A 45 22.81 -43.64 -10.27
CA SER A 45 23.58 -42.49 -10.77
C SER A 45 23.58 -42.47 -12.31
N ASN A 46 23.46 -41.28 -12.86
CA ASN A 46 23.57 -41.01 -14.31
C ASN A 46 25.04 -40.92 -14.77
N GLU A 47 26.00 -40.90 -13.84
CA GLU A 47 27.43 -40.86 -14.12
C GLU A 47 28.07 -42.22 -13.81
N ASN A 48 28.83 -42.75 -14.77
CA ASN A 48 29.51 -44.06 -14.62
C ASN A 48 30.51 -44.01 -13.45
N GLY A 49 30.33 -44.92 -12.49
CA GLY A 49 31.26 -45.11 -11.39
C GLY A 49 30.98 -44.28 -10.12
N LEU A 50 29.93 -43.43 -10.11
CA LEU A 50 29.49 -42.74 -8.94
C LEU A 50 28.32 -43.43 -8.26
N THR A 51 28.31 -43.44 -6.92
CA THR A 51 27.16 -43.90 -6.11
C THR A 51 26.32 -42.69 -5.75
N VAL A 52 25.00 -42.88 -5.74
CA VAL A 52 24.05 -41.83 -5.30
C VAL A 52 24.16 -41.68 -3.77
N ASP A 53 24.40 -40.47 -3.30
CA ASP A 53 24.34 -40.18 -1.86
C ASP A 53 22.89 -40.01 -1.42
N GLU A 54 22.28 -41.11 -1.01
CA GLU A 54 20.85 -41.15 -0.65
C GLU A 54 20.53 -40.29 0.62
N SER A 55 21.55 -39.96 1.46
CA SER A 55 21.35 -39.14 2.64
C SER A 55 20.91 -37.72 2.30
N LYS A 56 21.10 -37.29 1.07
CA LYS A 56 20.70 -35.98 0.54
C LYS A 56 19.39 -36.01 -0.25
N ILE A 57 18.75 -37.16 -0.34
CA ILE A 57 17.50 -37.32 -1.08
C ILE A 57 16.34 -37.46 -0.09
N THR A 58 15.38 -36.54 -0.20
CA THR A 58 14.05 -36.71 0.39
C THR A 58 13.12 -37.31 -0.64
N SER A 59 12.30 -38.27 -0.28
CA SER A 59 11.37 -38.93 -1.20
C SER A 59 10.04 -39.25 -0.51
N ARG A 60 8.99 -39.34 -1.31
CA ARG A 60 7.65 -39.64 -0.84
C ARG A 60 6.81 -40.28 -1.94
N TRP A 61 5.82 -41.05 -1.51
CA TRP A 61 4.75 -41.55 -2.36
C TRP A 61 3.46 -40.83 -2.07
N TYR A 62 2.68 -40.50 -3.08
CA TYR A 62 1.34 -39.98 -2.93
C TYR A 62 0.45 -40.42 -4.10
N TYR A 63 -0.86 -40.40 -3.88
CA TYR A 63 -1.82 -40.67 -4.93
C TYR A 63 -1.93 -39.45 -5.86
N LYS A 64 -2.01 -39.73 -7.15
CA LYS A 64 -2.10 -38.68 -8.17
C LYS A 64 -3.33 -37.81 -7.94
N GLY A 65 -3.09 -36.48 -7.84
CA GLY A 65 -4.15 -35.50 -7.56
C GLY A 65 -4.41 -35.25 -6.07
N GLU A 66 -3.69 -35.87 -5.16
CA GLU A 66 -3.81 -35.65 -3.73
C GLU A 66 -2.58 -34.98 -3.16
N SER A 67 -2.81 -34.16 -2.11
CA SER A 67 -1.73 -33.51 -1.36
C SER A 67 -1.21 -34.35 -0.19
N LYS A 68 -1.99 -35.35 0.25
CA LYS A 68 -1.63 -36.24 1.37
C LYS A 68 -0.61 -37.28 0.92
N THR A 69 0.50 -37.36 1.66
CA THR A 69 1.52 -38.39 1.46
C THR A 69 0.97 -39.77 1.81
N ALA A 70 1.13 -40.76 0.90
CA ALA A 70 0.80 -42.16 1.17
C ALA A 70 1.90 -42.84 1.99
N ALA A 71 3.18 -42.53 1.70
CA ALA A 71 4.33 -42.94 2.48
C ALA A 71 5.51 -41.98 2.28
N ASP A 72 6.26 -41.70 3.34
CA ASP A 72 7.55 -41.05 3.26
C ASP A 72 8.67 -42.05 3.01
N GLY A 73 9.67 -41.65 2.22
CA GLY A 73 10.79 -42.51 1.88
C GLY A 73 10.60 -43.30 0.57
N LYS A 74 11.43 -44.34 0.40
CA LYS A 74 11.53 -45.09 -0.85
C LYS A 74 10.53 -46.21 -0.97
N ALA A 75 9.95 -46.67 0.12
CA ALA A 75 9.07 -47.84 0.15
C ALA A 75 7.62 -47.44 0.43
N LEU A 76 6.69 -48.09 -0.24
CA LEU A 76 5.25 -48.02 -0.01
C LEU A 76 4.69 -49.45 -0.02
N THR A 77 3.93 -49.82 1.01
CA THR A 77 3.13 -51.01 1.00
C THR A 77 1.65 -50.65 0.94
N LEU A 78 0.97 -51.13 -0.08
CA LEU A 78 -0.49 -51.04 -0.19
C LEU A 78 -1.04 -52.35 0.41
N GLU A 79 -1.58 -52.25 1.63
CA GLU A 79 -2.07 -53.43 2.36
C GLU A 79 -3.52 -53.76 1.96
N ASN A 80 -3.81 -55.04 1.77
CA ASN A 80 -5.15 -55.56 1.50
C ASN A 80 -5.90 -54.76 0.42
N ILE A 81 -5.21 -54.59 -0.74
CA ILE A 81 -5.66 -53.69 -1.83
C ILE A 81 -7.02 -54.14 -2.38
N GLN A 82 -7.86 -53.19 -2.65
CA GLN A 82 -9.20 -53.42 -3.17
C GLN A 82 -9.27 -53.21 -4.68
N TYR A 83 -10.37 -53.64 -5.32
CA TYR A 83 -10.56 -53.44 -6.75
C TYR A 83 -10.40 -51.99 -7.17
N GLY A 84 -9.68 -51.77 -8.24
CA GLY A 84 -9.54 -50.50 -8.90
C GLY A 84 -8.19 -50.25 -9.52
N VAL A 85 -8.04 -49.02 -10.00
CA VAL A 85 -6.80 -48.51 -10.55
C VAL A 85 -6.22 -47.45 -9.58
N TYR A 86 -5.03 -47.73 -9.06
CA TYR A 86 -4.36 -46.85 -8.11
C TYR A 86 -3.23 -46.12 -8.84
N ASP A 87 -3.46 -44.84 -9.14
CA ASP A 87 -2.44 -43.97 -9.72
C ASP A 87 -1.61 -43.34 -8.61
N LEU A 88 -0.35 -43.69 -8.55
CA LEU A 88 0.61 -43.24 -7.57
C LEU A 88 1.68 -42.37 -8.23
N ILE A 89 2.20 -41.43 -7.48
CA ILE A 89 3.38 -40.65 -7.87
C ILE A 89 4.44 -40.85 -6.79
N PHE A 90 5.62 -41.22 -7.22
CA PHE A 90 6.82 -41.16 -6.41
C PHE A 90 7.59 -39.91 -6.77
N GLU A 91 7.88 -39.09 -5.78
CA GLU A 91 8.66 -37.85 -5.92
C GLU A 91 9.94 -37.94 -5.09
N ALA A 92 11.05 -37.51 -5.68
CA ALA A 92 12.32 -37.44 -4.99
C ALA A 92 13.02 -36.12 -5.27
N SER A 93 13.50 -35.48 -4.23
CA SER A 93 14.21 -34.18 -4.29
C SER A 93 15.60 -34.31 -3.68
N GLU A 94 16.61 -33.85 -4.40
CA GLU A 94 18.00 -33.80 -3.94
C GLU A 94 18.30 -32.37 -3.42
N SER A 95 18.80 -32.29 -2.19
CA SER A 95 18.93 -31.03 -1.45
C SER A 95 20.12 -30.15 -1.84
N THR A 96 21.17 -30.73 -2.43
CA THR A 96 22.41 -29.99 -2.75
C THR A 96 22.25 -29.08 -3.97
N TYR A 97 21.54 -29.59 -4.99
CA TYR A 97 21.37 -28.87 -6.27
C TYR A 97 19.92 -28.51 -6.58
N GLY A 98 18.97 -28.88 -5.69
CA GLY A 98 17.55 -28.56 -5.83
C GLY A 98 16.84 -29.33 -6.94
N PHE A 99 17.32 -30.51 -7.35
CA PHE A 99 16.68 -31.32 -8.35
C PHE A 99 15.49 -32.08 -7.78
N THR A 100 14.36 -32.04 -8.48
CA THR A 100 13.18 -32.86 -8.18
C THR A 100 12.85 -33.74 -9.39
N THR A 101 12.56 -34.99 -9.15
CA THR A 101 12.06 -35.93 -10.16
C THR A 101 10.80 -36.62 -9.67
N SER A 102 9.88 -36.90 -10.56
CA SER A 102 8.66 -37.64 -10.25
C SER A 102 8.41 -38.75 -11.24
N ILE A 103 7.84 -39.84 -10.75
CA ILE A 103 7.52 -41.05 -11.56
C ILE A 103 6.09 -41.44 -11.24
N SER A 104 5.33 -41.79 -12.28
CA SER A 104 3.99 -42.34 -12.16
C SER A 104 4.03 -43.86 -12.11
N VAL A 105 3.26 -44.44 -11.18
CA VAL A 105 3.07 -45.89 -11.05
C VAL A 105 1.58 -46.17 -10.99
N THR A 106 1.08 -47.01 -11.91
CA THR A 106 -0.32 -47.40 -11.91
C THR A 106 -0.43 -48.87 -11.48
N VAL A 107 -1.22 -49.16 -10.44
CA VAL A 107 -1.50 -50.50 -9.95
C VAL A 107 -2.92 -50.90 -10.36
N ASN A 108 -3.04 -51.89 -11.20
CA ASN A 108 -4.30 -52.44 -11.70
C ASN A 108 -4.71 -53.69 -10.89
N VAL A 109 -5.82 -53.61 -10.18
CA VAL A 109 -6.33 -54.68 -9.34
C VAL A 109 -7.48 -55.42 -10.05
N THR A 110 -7.41 -56.72 -10.09
CA THR A 110 -8.43 -57.60 -10.73
C THR A 110 -9.75 -57.52 -9.95
N PRO A 111 -10.93 -57.43 -10.62
CA PRO A 111 -12.22 -57.34 -9.95
C PRO A 111 -12.49 -58.52 -9.01
N PRO A 112 -13.14 -58.33 -7.85
CA PRO A 112 -13.56 -59.40 -6.97
C PRO A 112 -14.75 -60.17 -7.56
N ALA A 113 -14.91 -61.42 -7.15
CA ALA A 113 -16.02 -62.28 -7.57
C ALA A 113 -17.36 -61.86 -6.90
N GLU A 114 -17.33 -61.24 -5.72
CA GLU A 114 -18.49 -60.78 -4.96
C GLU A 114 -18.34 -59.30 -4.61
N LYS A 115 -19.49 -58.56 -4.44
CA LYS A 115 -19.46 -57.17 -4.08
C LYS A 115 -18.93 -56.94 -2.65
N THR A 116 -18.09 -55.94 -2.49
CA THR A 116 -17.55 -55.54 -1.19
C THR A 116 -18.47 -54.52 -0.53
N ALA A 117 -18.95 -54.81 0.69
CA ALA A 117 -19.75 -53.86 1.48
C ALA A 117 -18.89 -52.74 2.05
N ILE A 118 -19.26 -51.48 1.76
CA ILE A 118 -18.55 -50.30 2.16
C ILE A 118 -19.48 -49.27 2.80
N SER A 119 -18.95 -48.41 3.64
CA SER A 119 -19.64 -47.23 4.19
C SER A 119 -18.73 -46.02 4.16
N LEU A 120 -19.32 -44.82 4.28
CA LEU A 120 -18.54 -43.61 4.45
C LEU A 120 -17.89 -43.61 5.83
N LYS A 121 -16.63 -43.19 5.91
CA LYS A 121 -15.95 -42.97 7.15
C LYS A 121 -16.50 -41.67 7.81
N THR A 122 -17.05 -41.80 9.01
CA THR A 122 -17.80 -40.73 9.68
C THR A 122 -16.97 -39.62 10.32
N GLN A 123 -15.65 -39.63 10.20
CA GLN A 123 -14.77 -38.60 10.78
C GLN A 123 -14.34 -37.56 9.76
N LEU A 124 -15.30 -36.80 9.24
CA LEU A 124 -15.02 -35.46 8.76
C LEU A 124 -15.16 -34.54 10.00
N THR A 125 -14.08 -34.32 10.74
CA THR A 125 -14.07 -33.46 11.93
C THR A 125 -14.12 -32.00 11.52
N SER A 126 -14.87 -31.21 12.27
CA SER A 126 -15.59 -30.02 11.87
C SER A 126 -14.84 -28.70 11.82
N ASP A 127 -13.56 -28.59 12.16
CA ASP A 127 -13.01 -27.27 12.53
C ASP A 127 -12.60 -26.38 11.37
N ASP A 128 -12.58 -26.87 10.11
CA ASP A 128 -12.05 -26.11 8.98
C ASP A 128 -13.00 -25.93 7.78
N TYR A 129 -14.27 -26.33 7.88
CA TYR A 129 -15.20 -26.17 6.74
C TYR A 129 -15.87 -24.81 6.73
N THR A 130 -15.07 -23.79 6.40
CA THR A 130 -15.53 -22.41 6.32
C THR A 130 -15.38 -21.90 4.90
N LYS A 131 -16.39 -21.20 4.40
CA LYS A 131 -16.27 -20.37 3.20
C LYS A 131 -16.79 -18.96 3.43
N VAL A 132 -16.36 -18.03 2.60
CA VAL A 132 -16.99 -16.70 2.52
C VAL A 132 -18.27 -16.82 1.70
N TYR A 133 -19.30 -16.06 2.06
CA TYR A 133 -20.56 -16.02 1.32
C TYR A 133 -20.35 -15.69 -0.16
N ASP A 134 -20.90 -16.55 -1.01
CA ASP A 134 -20.83 -16.44 -2.47
C ASP A 134 -22.20 -16.71 -3.13
N GLY A 135 -23.28 -16.72 -2.35
CA GLY A 135 -24.65 -17.01 -2.77
C GLY A 135 -24.92 -18.46 -3.16
N THR A 136 -23.96 -19.38 -3.02
CA THR A 136 -24.12 -20.79 -3.42
C THR A 136 -24.12 -21.75 -2.25
N LYS A 137 -24.71 -22.94 -2.49
CA LYS A 137 -24.58 -24.08 -1.57
C LYS A 137 -23.37 -24.97 -1.84
N LYS A 138 -22.55 -24.71 -2.86
CA LYS A 138 -21.43 -25.57 -3.26
C LYS A 138 -20.38 -25.69 -2.14
N ALA A 139 -20.01 -26.89 -1.79
CA ALA A 139 -19.04 -27.22 -0.76
C ALA A 139 -17.91 -28.14 -1.22
N SER A 140 -18.03 -28.78 -2.39
CA SER A 140 -17.11 -29.80 -2.87
C SER A 140 -15.65 -29.36 -2.96
N ALA A 141 -15.39 -28.06 -3.17
CA ALA A 141 -14.03 -27.53 -3.29
C ALA A 141 -13.27 -27.44 -1.96
N ILE A 142 -13.96 -27.51 -0.83
CA ILE A 142 -13.37 -27.36 0.52
C ILE A 142 -13.34 -28.67 1.31
N LEU A 143 -13.93 -29.74 0.77
CA LEU A 143 -13.93 -31.03 1.42
C LEU A 143 -12.65 -31.81 1.10
N PRO A 144 -12.11 -32.56 2.08
CA PRO A 144 -11.07 -33.55 1.79
C PRO A 144 -11.64 -34.65 0.89
N PRO A 145 -10.79 -35.48 0.30
CA PRO A 145 -11.21 -36.68 -0.43
C PRO A 145 -12.17 -37.51 0.40
N ILE A 146 -13.20 -38.05 -0.24
CA ILE A 146 -14.18 -38.94 0.43
C ILE A 146 -13.47 -40.23 0.85
N GLU A 147 -13.54 -40.52 2.14
CA GLU A 147 -12.94 -41.73 2.72
C GLU A 147 -14.02 -42.79 2.99
N PHE A 148 -13.67 -44.04 2.69
CA PHE A 148 -14.54 -45.19 2.87
C PHE A 148 -13.95 -46.17 3.88
N GLN A 149 -14.82 -47.00 4.48
CA GLN A 149 -14.43 -48.09 5.38
C GLN A 149 -15.20 -49.37 5.09
N LEU A 150 -14.59 -50.48 5.41
CA LEU A 150 -15.22 -51.82 5.41
C LEU A 150 -16.14 -51.99 6.64
N ALA A 151 -16.94 -53.07 6.66
CA ALA A 151 -17.83 -53.38 7.77
C ALA A 151 -17.10 -53.58 9.11
N ASP A 152 -15.81 -53.91 9.09
CA ASP A 152 -14.95 -54.07 10.27
C ASP A 152 -14.23 -52.80 10.69
N GLY A 153 -14.53 -51.66 10.02
CA GLY A 153 -13.98 -50.35 10.32
C GLY A 153 -12.61 -50.04 9.72
N ARG A 154 -11.99 -50.96 8.99
CA ARG A 154 -10.75 -50.70 8.27
C ARG A 154 -10.99 -49.73 7.11
N GLU A 155 -10.09 -48.81 6.92
CA GLU A 155 -10.13 -47.89 5.78
C GLU A 155 -9.95 -48.64 4.47
N ILE A 156 -10.68 -48.22 3.45
CA ILE A 156 -10.57 -48.75 2.11
C ILE A 156 -10.51 -47.59 1.10
N ARG A 157 -9.66 -47.74 0.11
CA ARG A 157 -9.56 -46.78 -0.98
C ARG A 157 -10.35 -47.28 -2.18
N ILE A 158 -11.28 -46.44 -2.63
CA ILE A 158 -12.13 -46.74 -3.78
C ILE A 158 -11.69 -45.85 -4.94
N PRO A 159 -11.51 -46.41 -6.15
CA PRO A 159 -11.18 -45.60 -7.32
C PRO A 159 -12.19 -44.49 -7.58
N ALA A 160 -11.70 -43.37 -8.08
CA ALA A 160 -12.51 -42.18 -8.30
C ALA A 160 -13.61 -42.36 -9.38
N ASP A 161 -13.46 -43.36 -10.26
CA ASP A 161 -14.45 -43.71 -11.28
C ASP A 161 -15.58 -44.59 -10.74
N CYS A 162 -15.43 -45.16 -9.53
CA CYS A 162 -16.43 -45.98 -8.87
C CYS A 162 -17.52 -45.19 -8.12
N TYR A 163 -17.33 -43.94 -7.88
CA TYR A 163 -18.33 -43.13 -7.17
C TYR A 163 -18.36 -41.69 -7.65
N THR A 164 -19.48 -41.04 -7.41
CA THR A 164 -19.65 -39.57 -7.51
C THR A 164 -20.14 -39.04 -6.17
N PHE A 165 -19.87 -37.79 -5.88
CA PHE A 165 -20.44 -37.18 -4.71
C PHE A 165 -20.92 -35.76 -5.00
N LYS A 166 -21.91 -35.33 -4.21
CA LYS A 166 -22.40 -33.96 -4.13
C LYS A 166 -22.22 -33.48 -2.71
N ALA A 167 -21.64 -32.29 -2.57
CA ALA A 167 -21.47 -31.66 -1.28
C ALA A 167 -22.03 -30.23 -1.33
N GLU A 168 -23.03 -29.98 -0.48
CA GLU A 168 -23.70 -28.70 -0.48
C GLU A 168 -23.94 -28.24 0.95
N TYR A 169 -23.81 -26.96 1.20
CA TYR A 169 -24.30 -26.34 2.43
C TYR A 169 -25.82 -26.49 2.52
N LYS A 170 -26.32 -26.75 3.72
CA LYS A 170 -27.76 -26.84 3.99
C LYS A 170 -28.47 -25.52 3.66
N SER A 171 -27.85 -24.38 4.01
CA SER A 171 -28.26 -23.05 3.59
C SER A 171 -27.14 -22.37 2.80
N PRO A 172 -27.45 -21.57 1.77
CA PRO A 172 -26.45 -20.70 1.14
C PRO A 172 -26.05 -19.52 2.02
N ASP A 173 -26.84 -19.20 3.06
CA ASP A 173 -26.72 -18.01 3.90
C ASP A 173 -25.84 -18.25 5.12
N CYS A 174 -25.37 -17.18 5.73
CA CYS A 174 -24.54 -17.19 6.95
C CYS A 174 -25.37 -17.48 8.22
N VAL A 175 -26.08 -18.59 8.24
CA VAL A 175 -26.92 -18.96 9.37
C VAL A 175 -26.11 -19.68 10.46
N PRO A 176 -26.49 -19.55 11.76
CA PRO A 176 -25.90 -20.35 12.81
C PRO A 176 -26.11 -21.85 12.56
N ASP A 177 -25.17 -22.67 13.00
CA ASP A 177 -25.22 -24.13 12.91
C ASP A 177 -25.44 -24.66 11.48
N ASN A 178 -24.89 -23.99 10.47
CA ASN A 178 -24.92 -24.48 9.10
C ASN A 178 -24.17 -25.81 8.98
N LYS A 179 -24.53 -26.60 8.01
CA LYS A 179 -23.93 -27.91 7.76
C LYS A 179 -23.66 -28.11 6.30
N ILE A 180 -22.66 -28.90 5.98
CA ILE A 180 -22.48 -29.47 4.64
C ILE A 180 -23.15 -30.84 4.63
N ILE A 181 -24.00 -31.05 3.63
CA ILE A 181 -24.61 -32.35 3.32
C ILE A 181 -23.76 -32.96 2.21
N VAL A 182 -23.17 -34.09 2.50
CA VAL A 182 -22.39 -34.88 1.53
C VAL A 182 -23.21 -36.10 1.15
N GLU A 183 -23.51 -36.26 -0.12
CA GLU A 183 -24.23 -37.40 -0.67
C GLU A 183 -23.31 -38.09 -1.67
N VAL A 184 -23.00 -39.37 -1.44
CA VAL A 184 -22.16 -40.20 -2.29
C VAL A 184 -23.03 -41.27 -2.99
N THR A 185 -22.80 -41.40 -4.27
CA THR A 185 -23.50 -42.42 -5.11
C THR A 185 -22.47 -43.21 -5.86
N LEU A 186 -22.59 -44.52 -5.87
CA LEU A 186 -21.76 -45.38 -6.74
C LEU A 186 -22.14 -45.16 -8.20
N THR A 187 -21.12 -45.15 -9.06
CA THR A 187 -21.32 -45.21 -10.51
C THR A 187 -21.74 -46.65 -10.94
N ASP A 188 -22.06 -46.82 -12.21
CA ASP A 188 -22.33 -48.18 -12.75
C ASP A 188 -21.11 -49.11 -12.47
N VAL A 189 -19.91 -48.65 -12.73
CA VAL A 189 -18.65 -49.35 -12.43
C VAL A 189 -18.51 -49.67 -10.95
N GLY A 190 -18.72 -48.67 -10.09
CA GLY A 190 -18.65 -48.86 -8.62
C GLY A 190 -19.71 -49.82 -8.12
N SER A 191 -20.93 -49.80 -8.66
CA SER A 191 -22.04 -50.64 -8.23
C SER A 191 -21.87 -52.10 -8.69
N GLU A 192 -21.01 -52.41 -9.65
CA GLU A 192 -20.63 -53.81 -10.00
C GLU A 192 -19.78 -54.46 -8.91
N HIS A 193 -18.96 -53.67 -8.17
CA HIS A 193 -17.93 -54.19 -7.27
C HIS A 193 -18.19 -53.84 -5.80
N TYR A 194 -19.00 -52.80 -5.51
CA TYR A 194 -19.25 -52.35 -4.17
C TYR A 194 -20.75 -52.25 -3.84
N GLU A 195 -21.05 -52.38 -2.56
CA GLU A 195 -22.37 -52.09 -2.00
C GLU A 195 -22.23 -51.01 -0.93
N LEU A 196 -22.75 -49.77 -1.18
CA LEU A 196 -22.61 -48.64 -0.31
C LEU A 196 -23.75 -48.57 0.70
N THR A 197 -23.42 -48.65 1.99
CA THR A 197 -24.34 -48.42 3.10
C THR A 197 -24.15 -47.02 3.71
N GLY A 198 -25.22 -46.24 3.87
CA GLY A 198 -25.13 -44.91 4.53
C GLY A 198 -24.39 -43.87 3.68
N GLY A 199 -24.77 -43.73 2.41
CA GLY A 199 -24.14 -42.78 1.46
C GLY A 199 -24.38 -41.29 1.74
N ARG A 200 -24.86 -40.92 2.94
CA ARG A 200 -25.10 -39.52 3.32
C ARG A 200 -24.55 -39.22 4.70
N ILE A 201 -23.79 -38.12 4.81
CA ILE A 201 -23.29 -37.57 6.07
C ILE A 201 -23.58 -36.08 6.17
N GLU A 202 -23.69 -35.55 7.40
CA GLU A 202 -23.81 -34.14 7.70
C GLU A 202 -22.59 -33.68 8.51
N VAL A 203 -21.91 -32.64 8.06
CA VAL A 203 -20.70 -32.10 8.70
C VAL A 203 -21.01 -30.67 9.17
N PRO A 204 -20.73 -30.31 10.42
CA PRO A 204 -20.81 -28.91 10.86
C PRO A 204 -19.93 -28.02 10.01
N ALA A 205 -20.45 -26.85 9.62
CA ALA A 205 -19.73 -25.96 8.70
C ALA A 205 -20.18 -24.49 8.87
N THR A 206 -19.37 -23.56 8.40
CA THR A 206 -19.64 -22.14 8.56
C THR A 206 -19.59 -21.43 7.21
N ILE A 207 -20.53 -20.51 6.97
CA ILE A 207 -20.41 -19.50 5.94
C ILE A 207 -20.22 -18.16 6.64
N THR A 208 -19.12 -17.48 6.36
CA THR A 208 -18.84 -16.14 6.90
C THR A 208 -19.40 -15.07 5.98
N PRO A 209 -19.90 -13.94 6.53
CA PRO A 209 -20.39 -12.85 5.71
C PRO A 209 -19.34 -12.32 4.75
N TYR A 210 -19.75 -11.96 3.54
CA TYR A 210 -18.93 -11.34 2.52
C TYR A 210 -18.45 -9.96 2.99
N ASP A 211 -17.16 -9.68 2.85
CA ASP A 211 -16.52 -8.45 3.35
C ASP A 211 -16.71 -7.23 2.43
N GLY A 212 -17.40 -7.44 1.31
CA GLY A 212 -17.69 -6.34 0.39
C GLY A 212 -16.57 -6.03 -0.61
N GLU A 213 -15.52 -6.86 -0.69
CA GLU A 213 -14.44 -6.67 -1.65
C GLU A 213 -14.51 -7.70 -2.78
N TRP A 214 -14.53 -7.22 -4.01
CA TRP A 214 -14.45 -8.07 -5.20
C TRP A 214 -13.07 -7.94 -5.85
N ARG A 215 -12.49 -9.08 -6.25
CA ARG A 215 -11.15 -9.12 -6.87
C ARG A 215 -11.21 -9.81 -8.23
N ASP A 216 -10.86 -9.10 -9.28
CA ASP A 216 -10.72 -9.68 -10.64
C ASP A 216 -9.31 -10.20 -10.95
N GLY A 217 -8.49 -10.39 -9.90
CA GLY A 217 -7.09 -10.83 -10.00
C GLY A 217 -6.07 -9.70 -10.22
N LYS A 218 -6.52 -8.46 -10.46
CA LYS A 218 -5.65 -7.29 -10.66
C LYS A 218 -6.08 -6.06 -9.89
N GLN A 219 -7.35 -5.93 -9.55
CA GLN A 219 -7.90 -4.76 -8.88
C GLN A 219 -8.96 -5.20 -7.86
N GLU A 220 -8.96 -4.55 -6.71
CA GLU A 220 -9.97 -4.73 -5.66
C GLU A 220 -11.08 -3.70 -5.88
N TYR A 221 -12.33 -4.16 -5.79
CA TYR A 221 -13.51 -3.30 -5.90
C TYR A 221 -14.38 -3.53 -4.68
N LYS A 222 -15.00 -2.47 -4.16
CA LYS A 222 -16.00 -2.61 -3.11
C LYS A 222 -17.32 -3.14 -3.69
N ALA A 223 -18.01 -3.97 -2.92
CA ALA A 223 -19.29 -4.52 -3.33
C ALA A 223 -20.41 -3.46 -3.38
N PHE A 224 -20.25 -2.40 -2.60
CA PHE A 224 -21.21 -1.30 -2.52
C PHE A 224 -20.55 0.00 -2.98
N PHE A 225 -21.31 0.83 -3.71
CA PHE A 225 -20.83 2.13 -4.17
C PHE A 225 -21.99 3.10 -4.33
N VAL A 226 -21.69 4.39 -4.15
CA VAL A 226 -22.66 5.47 -4.40
C VAL A 226 -22.69 5.73 -5.90
N GLU A 227 -23.89 5.65 -6.47
CA GLU A 227 -24.15 5.96 -7.84
C GLU A 227 -24.92 7.28 -7.96
N LEU A 228 -24.66 8.00 -9.05
CA LEU A 228 -25.31 9.28 -9.31
C LEU A 228 -26.57 9.06 -10.13
N ASN A 229 -27.69 9.52 -9.58
CA ASN A 229 -28.97 9.56 -10.29
C ASN A 229 -29.08 10.90 -11.03
N TYR A 230 -28.83 10.90 -12.33
CA TYR A 230 -28.91 12.10 -13.15
C TYR A 230 -30.36 12.45 -13.47
N ASP A 231 -30.80 13.64 -13.07
CA ASP A 231 -32.13 14.14 -13.39
C ASP A 231 -32.13 14.77 -14.80
N THR A 232 -32.73 14.11 -15.76
CA THR A 232 -32.80 14.59 -17.15
C THR A 232 -33.56 15.90 -17.31
N THR A 233 -34.26 16.36 -16.28
CA THR A 233 -34.93 17.68 -16.26
C THR A 233 -33.99 18.80 -15.89
N GLU A 234 -32.83 18.48 -15.34
CA GLU A 234 -31.76 19.45 -15.02
C GLU A 234 -30.86 19.66 -16.24
N ARG A 235 -30.21 20.80 -16.30
CA ARG A 235 -29.24 21.09 -17.37
C ARG A 235 -28.08 20.13 -17.32
N ASP A 236 -27.85 19.43 -18.43
CA ASP A 236 -26.80 18.41 -18.55
C ASP A 236 -26.91 17.25 -17.51
N GLY A 237 -28.11 17.11 -16.87
CA GLY A 237 -28.36 16.08 -15.86
C GLY A 237 -27.82 16.37 -14.46
N TYR A 238 -27.13 17.48 -14.24
CA TYR A 238 -26.51 17.82 -12.96
C TYR A 238 -27.34 18.82 -12.14
N PRO A 239 -27.41 18.68 -10.82
CA PRO A 239 -28.14 19.60 -9.96
C PRO A 239 -27.49 20.98 -9.90
N SER A 240 -28.27 21.96 -9.46
CA SER A 240 -27.82 23.29 -9.10
C SER A 240 -27.91 23.53 -7.59
N ILE A 241 -27.29 24.61 -7.12
CA ILE A 241 -27.33 25.03 -5.70
C ILE A 241 -28.79 25.12 -5.22
N GLY A 242 -29.03 24.67 -3.99
CA GLY A 242 -30.34 24.65 -3.35
C GLY A 242 -31.20 23.42 -3.64
N LYS A 243 -30.75 22.49 -4.48
CA LYS A 243 -31.43 21.22 -4.73
C LYS A 243 -31.16 20.21 -3.60
N PRO A 244 -32.14 19.35 -3.25
CA PRO A 244 -31.94 18.30 -2.25
C PRO A 244 -30.87 17.30 -2.69
N VAL A 245 -29.89 17.02 -1.81
CA VAL A 245 -28.74 16.16 -2.12
C VAL A 245 -29.17 14.71 -2.36
N LEU A 246 -29.98 14.16 -1.46
CA LEU A 246 -30.35 12.73 -1.49
C LEU A 246 -31.14 12.33 -2.74
N LYS A 247 -31.77 13.30 -3.44
CA LYS A 247 -32.47 13.03 -4.71
C LYS A 247 -31.55 12.48 -5.80
N TYR A 248 -30.25 12.79 -5.72
CA TYR A 248 -29.26 12.48 -6.74
C TYR A 248 -28.31 11.35 -6.36
N LEU A 249 -28.54 10.71 -5.22
CA LEU A 249 -27.69 9.63 -4.73
C LEU A 249 -28.47 8.32 -4.65
N ASP A 250 -27.98 7.30 -5.32
CA ASP A 250 -28.41 5.93 -5.18
C ASP A 250 -27.29 5.09 -4.57
N LEU A 251 -27.65 4.12 -3.74
CA LEU A 251 -26.71 3.08 -3.31
C LEU A 251 -26.87 1.88 -4.22
N THR A 252 -25.80 1.45 -4.84
CA THR A 252 -25.79 0.26 -5.69
C THR A 252 -24.87 -0.78 -5.06
N GLY A 253 -25.27 -2.04 -5.13
CA GLY A 253 -24.51 -3.17 -4.66
C GLY A 253 -24.36 -4.26 -5.72
N TYR A 254 -23.22 -4.96 -5.71
CA TYR A 254 -23.05 -6.24 -6.38
C TYR A 254 -23.42 -7.35 -5.40
N LEU A 255 -24.66 -7.84 -5.50
CA LEU A 255 -25.21 -8.86 -4.62
C LEU A 255 -25.21 -10.21 -5.32
N PHE A 256 -25.08 -11.29 -4.55
CA PHE A 256 -25.24 -12.64 -5.04
C PHE A 256 -26.71 -13.08 -4.94
N ASP A 257 -27.22 -13.70 -6.00
CA ASP A 257 -28.52 -14.37 -5.98
C ASP A 257 -28.37 -15.82 -5.43
N SER A 258 -29.49 -16.53 -5.31
CA SER A 258 -29.54 -17.90 -4.80
C SER A 258 -28.74 -18.92 -5.66
N GLU A 259 -28.40 -18.57 -6.89
CA GLU A 259 -27.62 -19.38 -7.81
C GLU A 259 -26.11 -19.01 -7.77
N GLY A 260 -25.73 -18.00 -6.97
CA GLY A 260 -24.38 -17.47 -6.87
C GLY A 260 -23.96 -16.57 -8.01
N LYS A 261 -24.92 -16.11 -8.80
CA LYS A 261 -24.66 -15.14 -9.83
C LYS A 261 -24.62 -13.75 -9.22
N GLN A 262 -23.57 -13.02 -9.51
CA GLN A 262 -23.43 -11.63 -9.07
C GLN A 262 -24.30 -10.72 -9.93
N ASN A 263 -25.18 -9.96 -9.29
CA ASN A 263 -26.09 -9.02 -9.92
C ASN A 263 -25.89 -7.62 -9.36
N ARG A 264 -25.82 -6.63 -10.24
CA ARG A 264 -25.86 -5.22 -9.86
C ARG A 264 -27.28 -4.82 -9.51
N THR A 265 -27.49 -4.27 -8.34
CA THR A 265 -28.82 -3.92 -7.83
C THR A 265 -28.77 -2.57 -7.13
N ILE A 266 -29.72 -1.68 -7.43
CA ILE A 266 -29.95 -0.47 -6.65
C ILE A 266 -30.57 -0.91 -5.33
N LEU A 267 -29.98 -0.49 -4.23
CA LEU A 267 -30.40 -0.84 -2.89
C LEU A 267 -31.36 0.22 -2.36
N THR A 268 -32.51 -0.24 -1.86
CA THR A 268 -33.50 0.61 -1.21
C THR A 268 -33.72 0.07 0.22
N PRO A 269 -34.32 0.85 1.12
CA PRO A 269 -34.70 0.33 2.45
C PRO A 269 -35.57 -0.92 2.38
N GLU A 270 -36.41 -1.06 1.34
CA GLU A 270 -37.25 -2.24 1.10
C GLU A 270 -36.42 -3.48 0.71
N SER A 271 -35.21 -3.33 0.22
CA SER A 271 -34.30 -4.46 -0.04
C SER A 271 -33.67 -5.03 1.23
N GLY A 272 -33.99 -4.47 2.42
CA GLY A 272 -33.53 -4.95 3.73
C GLY A 272 -32.14 -4.48 4.11
N PHE A 273 -31.51 -3.63 3.32
CA PHE A 273 -30.26 -2.97 3.67
C PHE A 273 -30.53 -1.66 4.39
N LYS A 274 -29.76 -1.39 5.43
CA LYS A 274 -29.72 -0.08 6.08
C LYS A 274 -28.43 0.61 5.71
N TYR A 275 -28.53 1.88 5.38
CA TYR A 275 -27.38 2.69 5.00
C TYR A 275 -27.63 4.17 5.24
N SER A 276 -26.54 4.93 5.31
CA SER A 276 -26.56 6.38 5.41
C SER A 276 -25.56 6.98 4.44
N PHE A 277 -25.92 8.11 3.83
CA PHE A 277 -25.02 8.86 2.97
C PHE A 277 -24.30 9.96 3.76
N TYR A 278 -23.06 10.19 3.39
CA TYR A 278 -22.22 11.22 3.97
C TYR A 278 -21.58 12.09 2.88
N HIS A 279 -21.39 13.35 3.22
CA HIS A 279 -20.59 14.29 2.43
C HIS A 279 -19.18 14.31 3.03
N LEU A 280 -18.19 13.92 2.24
CA LEU A 280 -16.80 13.94 2.66
C LEU A 280 -16.35 15.38 2.87
N ARG A 281 -15.82 15.68 4.05
CA ARG A 281 -15.35 17.05 4.41
C ARG A 281 -14.28 17.54 3.44
N PRO A 282 -14.24 18.85 3.16
CA PRO A 282 -13.23 19.44 2.28
C PRO A 282 -11.80 19.11 2.74
N GLY A 283 -10.98 18.66 1.79
CA GLY A 283 -9.57 18.31 2.03
C GLY A 283 -9.32 16.91 2.54
N ALA A 284 -10.34 16.15 2.97
CA ALA A 284 -10.18 14.74 3.30
C ALA A 284 -9.96 13.89 2.05
N THR A 285 -9.16 12.84 2.17
CA THR A 285 -8.92 11.87 1.11
C THR A 285 -9.67 10.57 1.37
N GLU A 286 -9.99 10.29 2.64
CA GLU A 286 -10.65 9.06 3.07
C GLU A 286 -11.94 9.37 3.84
N PRO A 287 -12.98 8.53 3.70
CA PRO A 287 -14.22 8.62 4.48
C PRO A 287 -13.98 8.43 5.98
N ASP A 288 -14.65 9.26 6.78
CA ASP A 288 -14.65 9.21 8.24
C ASP A 288 -16.04 9.61 8.76
N PRO A 289 -16.94 8.65 9.04
CA PRO A 289 -18.32 8.95 9.44
C PRO A 289 -18.45 9.76 10.75
N ASP A 290 -17.43 9.76 11.60
CA ASP A 290 -17.43 10.54 12.85
C ASP A 290 -17.13 12.02 12.63
N LEU A 291 -16.48 12.37 11.52
CA LEU A 291 -16.04 13.73 11.19
C LEU A 291 -16.74 14.32 9.96
N ASP A 292 -17.30 13.50 9.11
CA ASP A 292 -17.95 13.90 7.86
C ASP A 292 -19.43 14.23 8.07
N GLU A 293 -20.02 15.00 7.18
CA GLU A 293 -21.41 15.46 7.29
C GLU A 293 -22.39 14.34 6.92
N LEU A 294 -23.18 13.88 7.90
CA LEU A 294 -24.32 13.00 7.64
C LEU A 294 -25.40 13.72 6.83
N LEU A 295 -25.80 13.15 5.71
CA LEU A 295 -26.84 13.72 4.85
C LEU A 295 -28.24 13.30 5.34
N THR A 296 -29.15 14.28 5.39
CA THR A 296 -30.55 14.13 5.76
C THR A 296 -31.45 14.58 4.63
N GLU A 297 -32.76 14.39 4.77
CA GLU A 297 -33.75 14.88 3.79
C GLU A 297 -33.70 16.39 3.58
N ASP A 298 -33.22 17.14 4.58
CA ASP A 298 -33.07 18.60 4.51
C ASP A 298 -31.75 19.06 3.90
N SER A 299 -30.82 18.14 3.63
CA SER A 299 -29.52 18.48 3.04
C SER A 299 -29.68 18.96 1.62
N VAL A 300 -29.12 20.14 1.33
CA VAL A 300 -29.15 20.76 -0.01
C VAL A 300 -27.74 21.11 -0.46
N PHE A 301 -27.55 21.19 -1.78
CA PHE A 301 -26.27 21.69 -2.32
C PHE A 301 -26.10 23.17 -2.00
N THR A 302 -25.02 23.51 -1.31
CA THR A 302 -24.77 24.88 -0.80
C THR A 302 -23.81 25.69 -1.68
N TYR A 303 -22.99 25.04 -2.51
CA TYR A 303 -22.05 25.69 -3.42
C TYR A 303 -22.00 24.96 -4.79
N SER A 304 -21.48 25.60 -5.82
CA SER A 304 -21.16 24.93 -7.09
C SER A 304 -19.74 24.37 -7.04
N GLY A 305 -19.50 23.29 -7.77
CA GLY A 305 -18.21 22.64 -7.80
C GLY A 305 -18.35 21.13 -7.59
N GLU A 306 -17.32 20.53 -7.03
CA GLU A 306 -17.26 19.08 -6.83
C GLU A 306 -17.58 18.72 -5.38
N TYR A 307 -18.63 17.95 -5.23
CA TYR A 307 -18.96 17.26 -3.98
C TYR A 307 -18.43 15.84 -4.02
N ARG A 308 -18.13 15.29 -2.86
CA ARG A 308 -17.71 13.90 -2.70
C ARG A 308 -18.61 13.22 -1.69
N PHE A 309 -19.27 12.16 -2.13
CA PHE A 309 -20.21 11.42 -1.31
C PHE A 309 -19.78 9.97 -1.17
N TYR A 310 -20.04 9.41 -0.02
CA TYR A 310 -19.91 7.97 0.24
C TYR A 310 -21.09 7.49 1.09
N ALA A 311 -21.23 6.18 1.21
CA ALA A 311 -22.24 5.58 2.07
C ALA A 311 -21.61 4.64 3.10
N VAL A 312 -22.22 4.59 4.27
CA VAL A 312 -21.99 3.56 5.28
C VAL A 312 -23.16 2.59 5.20
N VAL A 313 -22.87 1.33 4.90
CA VAL A 313 -23.85 0.24 4.80
C VAL A 313 -23.73 -0.58 6.08
N GLU A 314 -24.84 -0.70 6.84
CA GLU A 314 -24.88 -1.51 8.05
C GLU A 314 -24.74 -3.01 7.74
N PRO A 315 -24.16 -3.81 8.65
CA PRO A 315 -24.01 -5.24 8.41
C PRO A 315 -25.38 -5.94 8.30
N SER A 316 -25.43 -6.96 7.43
CA SER A 316 -26.59 -7.83 7.26
C SER A 316 -26.20 -9.29 7.47
N LEU A 317 -27.16 -10.23 7.32
CA LEU A 317 -26.90 -11.65 7.51
C LEU A 317 -25.70 -12.15 6.68
N ASN A 318 -25.60 -11.72 5.43
CA ASN A 318 -24.64 -12.23 4.44
C ASN A 318 -23.51 -11.26 4.09
N TYR A 319 -23.56 -10.04 4.61
CA TYR A 319 -22.61 -8.97 4.27
C TYR A 319 -22.13 -8.26 5.52
N LYS A 320 -20.84 -7.97 5.60
CA LYS A 320 -20.26 -7.15 6.66
C LYS A 320 -20.59 -5.67 6.47
N GLU A 321 -20.38 -4.88 7.52
CA GLU A 321 -20.36 -3.42 7.40
C GLU A 321 -19.37 -2.99 6.33
N CYS A 322 -19.77 -2.03 5.51
CA CYS A 322 -18.94 -1.51 4.44
C CYS A 322 -19.08 0.00 4.35
N ILE A 323 -17.93 0.69 4.29
CA ILE A 323 -17.84 2.09 3.89
C ILE A 323 -17.46 2.11 2.42
N THR A 324 -18.29 2.71 1.55
CA THR A 324 -18.00 2.78 0.12
C THR A 324 -16.86 3.74 -0.17
N ASP A 325 -16.24 3.61 -1.34
CA ASP A 325 -15.40 4.68 -1.84
C ASP A 325 -16.23 5.94 -2.10
N HIS A 326 -15.59 7.10 -2.03
CA HIS A 326 -16.30 8.34 -2.33
C HIS A 326 -16.49 8.54 -3.83
N THR A 327 -17.68 9.01 -4.21
CA THR A 327 -18.02 9.36 -5.57
C THR A 327 -18.02 10.87 -5.76
N TYR A 328 -17.47 11.33 -6.85
CA TYR A 328 -17.39 12.74 -7.21
C TYR A 328 -18.67 13.20 -7.93
N PHE A 329 -19.23 14.29 -7.47
CA PHE A 329 -20.48 14.82 -8.01
C PHE A 329 -20.41 16.33 -8.30
N PRO A 330 -20.42 16.75 -9.58
CA PRO A 330 -20.38 18.17 -9.93
C PRO A 330 -21.76 18.82 -9.76
N VAL A 331 -21.76 19.95 -9.05
CA VAL A 331 -22.94 20.80 -8.86
C VAL A 331 -22.77 22.09 -9.66
N ARG A 332 -23.81 22.47 -10.40
CA ARG A 332 -23.80 23.65 -11.28
C ARG A 332 -24.16 24.92 -10.52
N ASP A 333 -23.72 26.05 -11.07
CA ASP A 333 -24.17 27.35 -10.62
C ASP A 333 -25.67 27.54 -10.89
N ASN A 334 -26.31 28.35 -10.04
CA ASN A 334 -27.69 28.75 -10.32
C ASN A 334 -27.80 29.52 -11.63
N TYR A 335 -28.86 29.24 -12.40
CA TYR A 335 -29.13 29.79 -13.75
C TYR A 335 -29.28 31.31 -13.83
N SER A 336 -29.27 32.03 -12.71
CA SER A 336 -29.39 33.51 -12.61
C SER A 336 -28.15 34.28 -13.06
N GLY A 337 -27.10 33.61 -13.57
CA GLY A 337 -25.86 34.23 -13.99
C GLY A 337 -24.89 34.57 -12.84
N ALA A 338 -25.20 34.21 -11.61
CA ALA A 338 -24.31 34.38 -10.48
C ALA A 338 -23.48 33.10 -10.28
N HIS A 339 -22.16 33.25 -10.27
CA HIS A 339 -21.23 32.22 -9.85
C HIS A 339 -21.18 32.14 -8.33
N ALA A 340 -21.41 30.97 -7.75
CA ALA A 340 -21.40 30.79 -6.31
C ALA A 340 -20.78 29.44 -5.91
N HIS A 341 -19.90 29.47 -4.92
CA HIS A 341 -19.33 28.32 -4.23
C HIS A 341 -18.86 28.76 -2.83
N ASP A 342 -18.57 27.82 -1.94
CA ASP A 342 -18.11 28.10 -0.58
C ASP A 342 -19.02 29.11 0.16
N GLN A 343 -20.34 29.00 -0.03
CA GLN A 343 -21.36 29.92 0.54
C GLN A 343 -21.19 31.39 0.13
N LYS A 344 -20.50 31.68 -0.95
CA LYS A 344 -20.28 33.02 -1.49
C LYS A 344 -20.80 33.13 -2.93
N THR A 345 -21.32 34.31 -3.26
CA THR A 345 -21.67 34.67 -4.63
C THR A 345 -20.54 35.54 -5.23
N TYR A 346 -20.08 35.17 -6.40
CA TYR A 346 -19.01 35.82 -7.12
C TYR A 346 -19.57 36.66 -8.28
N ALA A 347 -19.24 37.91 -8.35
CA ALA A 347 -19.57 38.73 -9.50
C ALA A 347 -18.59 38.48 -10.65
N ALA A 348 -19.07 38.53 -11.89
CA ALA A 348 -18.24 38.40 -13.06
C ALA A 348 -17.14 39.46 -13.13
N TRP A 349 -15.93 39.05 -13.55
CA TRP A 349 -14.80 39.90 -13.83
C TRP A 349 -14.09 39.45 -15.11
N ASP A 350 -13.80 40.41 -15.98
CA ASP A 350 -13.19 40.16 -17.29
C ASP A 350 -11.64 40.17 -17.29
N GLY A 351 -11.03 40.40 -16.10
CA GLY A 351 -9.58 40.53 -15.96
C GLY A 351 -9.08 41.96 -16.13
N GLY A 352 -9.96 42.93 -16.39
CA GLY A 352 -9.62 44.35 -16.48
C GLY A 352 -9.40 45.05 -15.13
N SER A 353 -9.50 46.36 -15.13
CA SER A 353 -9.31 47.15 -13.90
C SER A 353 -10.31 46.76 -12.80
N LEU A 354 -9.83 46.43 -11.61
CA LEU A 354 -10.65 46.06 -10.46
C LEU A 354 -10.57 47.13 -9.38
N SER A 355 -11.70 47.77 -9.09
CA SER A 355 -11.80 48.75 -8.02
C SER A 355 -12.37 48.12 -6.75
N ILE A 356 -11.58 48.11 -5.68
CA ILE A 356 -12.01 47.73 -4.33
C ILE A 356 -11.67 48.90 -3.39
N ALA A 357 -12.63 49.33 -2.58
CA ALA A 357 -12.37 50.39 -1.60
C ALA A 357 -11.32 49.92 -0.56
N ALA A 358 -10.64 50.88 0.09
CA ALA A 358 -9.75 50.55 1.21
C ALA A 358 -10.52 49.83 2.32
N GLY A 359 -10.00 48.70 2.80
CA GLY A 359 -10.69 47.84 3.76
C GLY A 359 -11.90 47.06 3.19
N GLY A 360 -12.21 47.21 1.91
CA GLY A 360 -13.35 46.56 1.26
C GLY A 360 -13.04 45.15 0.82
N THR A 361 -14.12 44.35 0.66
CA THR A 361 -14.06 42.96 0.17
C THR A 361 -14.77 42.84 -1.16
N ALA A 362 -14.21 42.06 -2.07
CA ALA A 362 -14.85 41.69 -3.33
C ALA A 362 -14.70 40.18 -3.58
N ALA A 363 -15.76 39.53 -4.09
CA ALA A 363 -15.71 38.18 -4.64
C ALA A 363 -15.94 38.26 -6.15
N ARG A 364 -15.04 37.65 -6.91
CA ARG A 364 -15.03 37.72 -8.38
C ARG A 364 -14.75 36.35 -8.98
N TYR A 365 -15.34 36.05 -10.13
CA TYR A 365 -14.93 34.93 -10.97
C TYR A 365 -14.55 35.45 -12.36
N LEU A 366 -13.63 34.74 -13.01
CA LEU A 366 -13.22 35.10 -14.38
C LEU A 366 -14.30 34.62 -15.38
N SER A 367 -15.06 35.58 -15.90
CA SER A 367 -16.21 35.34 -16.77
C SER A 367 -15.88 35.34 -18.27
N ASN A 368 -14.64 35.75 -18.63
CA ASN A 368 -14.25 35.93 -20.02
C ASN A 368 -14.38 34.62 -20.83
N ALA A 369 -14.97 34.70 -22.03
CA ALA A 369 -15.02 33.62 -23.03
C ALA A 369 -13.62 33.22 -23.54
N GLN A 370 -12.64 34.09 -23.40
CA GLN A 370 -11.23 33.80 -23.75
C GLN A 370 -10.62 32.84 -22.73
N PRO A 371 -9.93 31.79 -23.16
CA PRO A 371 -9.32 30.83 -22.24
C PRO A 371 -8.13 31.40 -21.46
N ASN A 372 -7.55 32.51 -21.92
CA ASN A 372 -6.40 33.16 -21.32
C ASN A 372 -6.72 34.60 -20.91
N VAL A 373 -6.37 34.95 -19.70
CA VAL A 373 -6.51 36.32 -19.15
C VAL A 373 -5.13 36.83 -18.78
N ASN A 374 -4.81 38.04 -19.27
CA ASN A 374 -3.61 38.77 -18.85
C ASN A 374 -3.99 39.71 -17.72
N ALA A 375 -3.41 39.51 -16.54
CA ALA A 375 -3.76 40.32 -15.39
C ALA A 375 -2.53 40.79 -14.60
N GLU A 376 -2.56 42.03 -14.15
CA GLU A 376 -1.73 42.55 -13.10
C GLU A 376 -2.64 42.82 -11.88
N LEU A 377 -2.31 42.23 -10.74
CA LEU A 377 -3.15 42.33 -9.55
C LEU A 377 -2.35 42.91 -8.39
N VAL A 378 -2.62 44.15 -8.05
CA VAL A 378 -2.01 44.86 -6.91
C VAL A 378 -3.06 45.09 -5.85
N LEU A 379 -2.90 44.47 -4.69
CA LEU A 379 -3.76 44.66 -3.53
C LEU A 379 -3.00 45.31 -2.37
N GLY A 380 -3.59 46.29 -1.76
CA GLY A 380 -3.07 46.96 -0.57
C GLY A 380 -4.19 47.57 0.26
N GLN A 381 -3.88 48.32 1.32
CA GLN A 381 -4.85 49.04 2.13
C GLN A 381 -5.95 48.15 2.73
N ASN A 382 -5.58 46.99 3.28
CA ASN A 382 -6.50 45.99 3.87
C ASN A 382 -7.63 45.51 2.93
N LYS A 383 -7.42 45.54 1.62
CA LYS A 383 -8.40 45.05 0.65
C LYS A 383 -8.42 43.53 0.65
N THR A 384 -9.61 42.97 0.49
CA THR A 384 -9.80 41.53 0.33
C THR A 384 -10.39 41.22 -1.05
N LEU A 385 -9.75 40.34 -1.78
CA LEU A 385 -10.27 39.77 -3.01
C LEU A 385 -10.35 38.24 -2.89
N ASP A 386 -11.53 37.72 -3.15
CA ASP A 386 -11.76 36.32 -3.34
C ASP A 386 -11.96 36.08 -4.86
N LEU A 387 -11.04 35.38 -5.50
CA LEU A 387 -10.99 35.22 -6.94
C LEU A 387 -11.04 33.75 -7.34
N CYS A 388 -12.14 33.34 -8.00
CA CYS A 388 -12.26 32.05 -8.64
C CYS A 388 -11.81 32.14 -10.11
N LEU A 389 -10.89 31.28 -10.52
CA LEU A 389 -10.41 31.27 -11.90
C LEU A 389 -11.42 30.66 -12.88
N TYR A 390 -12.31 29.82 -12.42
CA TYR A 390 -13.37 29.19 -13.23
C TYR A 390 -12.85 28.61 -14.56
N ASN A 391 -11.91 27.66 -14.44
CA ASN A 391 -11.18 26.99 -15.55
C ASN A 391 -10.27 27.87 -16.41
N LYS A 392 -10.01 29.09 -16.04
CA LYS A 392 -9.20 30.01 -16.87
C LYS A 392 -7.73 29.89 -16.62
N THR A 393 -6.96 30.18 -17.66
CA THR A 393 -5.52 30.40 -17.55
C THR A 393 -5.25 31.90 -17.40
N VAL A 394 -4.62 32.27 -16.30
CA VAL A 394 -4.15 33.65 -16.08
C VAL A 394 -2.67 33.72 -16.41
N HIS A 395 -2.30 34.58 -17.37
CA HIS A 395 -0.94 34.93 -17.63
C HIS A 395 -0.59 36.19 -16.87
N VAL A 396 0.37 36.08 -16.00
CA VAL A 396 0.83 37.22 -15.25
C VAL A 396 1.81 37.97 -16.11
N ILE A 397 1.51 39.26 -16.34
CA ILE A 397 2.33 40.17 -17.18
C ILE A 397 3.00 41.15 -16.26
N GLY A 398 4.28 41.01 -16.03
CA GLY A 398 5.07 42.01 -15.31
C GLY A 398 6.39 42.26 -16.03
N SER A 399 6.72 43.53 -16.25
CA SER A 399 7.98 43.92 -16.88
C SER A 399 9.11 44.23 -15.89
N SER A 400 8.82 44.51 -14.66
CA SER A 400 9.84 44.83 -13.64
C SER A 400 9.41 44.68 -12.18
N TYR A 401 8.14 44.69 -11.87
CA TYR A 401 7.57 44.42 -10.53
C TYR A 401 6.25 43.67 -10.73
N ASP A 402 6.28 42.41 -10.74
CA ASP A 402 5.36 41.47 -10.14
C ASP A 402 3.85 41.69 -10.38
N GLN A 403 3.33 41.05 -11.05
CA GLN A 403 2.45 39.94 -11.15
C GLN A 403 1.26 40.05 -10.18
N ILE A 404 1.30 39.36 -9.09
CA ILE A 404 0.37 39.49 -7.97
C ILE A 404 1.16 40.11 -6.80
N TYR A 405 0.85 41.35 -6.45
CA TYR A 405 1.52 42.03 -5.36
C TYR A 405 0.55 42.28 -4.21
N LEU A 406 0.83 41.71 -3.06
CA LEU A 406 0.00 41.84 -1.86
C LEU A 406 0.75 42.64 -0.79
N ALA A 407 0.17 43.75 -0.34
CA ALA A 407 0.75 44.64 0.67
C ALA A 407 -0.30 45.24 1.59
N GLY A 408 0.13 45.93 2.64
CA GLY A 408 -0.73 46.75 3.50
C GLY A 408 -1.89 45.98 4.13
N GLY A 409 -1.68 44.73 4.58
CA GLY A 409 -2.70 43.91 5.21
C GLY A 409 -3.74 43.31 4.24
N SER A 410 -3.49 43.37 2.93
CA SER A 410 -4.44 42.85 1.94
C SER A 410 -4.52 41.32 1.96
N THR A 411 -5.66 40.78 1.54
CA THR A 411 -5.92 39.34 1.43
C THR A 411 -6.37 39.00 0.02
N LEU A 412 -5.72 37.98 -0.57
CA LEU A 412 -6.14 37.36 -1.81
C LEU A 412 -6.41 35.88 -1.56
N VAL A 413 -7.61 35.46 -1.87
CA VAL A 413 -7.97 34.04 -1.97
C VAL A 413 -8.04 33.70 -3.45
N LEU A 414 -7.24 32.74 -3.87
CA LEU A 414 -7.23 32.19 -5.21
C LEU A 414 -7.83 30.81 -5.17
N SER A 415 -8.88 30.59 -5.95
CA SER A 415 -9.55 29.30 -6.04
C SER A 415 -9.89 28.93 -7.49
N ASP A 416 -10.16 27.67 -7.75
CA ASP A 416 -10.78 27.22 -8.97
C ASP A 416 -11.74 26.06 -8.72
N CYS A 417 -13.03 26.34 -8.75
CA CYS A 417 -14.06 25.33 -8.52
C CYS A 417 -14.06 24.18 -9.57
N THR A 418 -13.36 24.36 -10.68
CA THR A 418 -13.20 23.33 -11.72
C THR A 418 -11.90 22.54 -11.61
N LYS A 419 -10.98 22.95 -10.72
CA LYS A 419 -9.63 22.37 -10.50
C LYS A 419 -8.72 22.31 -11.74
N THR A 420 -9.05 23.04 -12.80
CA THR A 420 -8.28 23.09 -14.05
C THR A 420 -7.63 24.44 -14.30
N GLY A 421 -8.02 25.45 -13.53
CA GLY A 421 -7.50 26.81 -13.59
C GLY A 421 -6.02 26.89 -13.21
N LYS A 422 -5.29 27.75 -13.89
CA LYS A 422 -3.86 27.91 -13.65
C LYS A 422 -3.43 29.36 -13.78
N ILE A 423 -2.40 29.71 -13.03
CA ILE A 423 -1.66 30.96 -13.19
C ILE A 423 -0.28 30.65 -13.72
N ILE A 424 0.03 31.22 -14.88
CA ILE A 424 1.34 31.10 -15.51
C ILE A 424 2.12 32.37 -15.16
N GLY A 425 3.20 32.20 -14.45
CA GLY A 425 4.06 33.26 -14.00
C GLY A 425 4.93 33.86 -15.11
N SER A 426 5.47 35.02 -14.85
CA SER A 426 6.38 35.73 -15.73
C SER A 426 7.84 35.31 -15.51
N LYS A 427 8.70 35.67 -16.48
CA LYS A 427 10.15 35.52 -16.39
C LYS A 427 10.77 36.83 -15.92
N VAL A 428 10.93 36.99 -14.63
CA VAL A 428 11.50 38.22 -14.02
C VAL A 428 13.00 38.01 -13.80
N LYS A 429 13.84 38.69 -14.56
CA LYS A 429 15.32 38.49 -14.51
C LYS A 429 15.96 38.92 -13.20
N SER A 430 15.38 39.86 -12.44
CA SER A 430 15.97 40.45 -11.22
C SER A 430 14.96 40.66 -10.09
N GLY A 431 13.76 40.10 -10.19
CA GLY A 431 12.68 40.28 -9.21
C GLY A 431 12.50 39.07 -8.29
N SER A 432 11.53 39.18 -7.40
CA SER A 432 11.11 38.19 -6.44
C SER A 432 9.70 37.71 -6.75
N GLY A 433 9.45 36.41 -6.72
CA GLY A 433 8.12 35.83 -6.94
C GLY A 433 7.64 35.87 -8.39
N GLY A 434 7.94 34.85 -9.21
CA GLY A 434 7.54 34.82 -10.62
C GLY A 434 6.02 34.79 -10.86
N VAL A 435 5.20 34.45 -9.87
CA VAL A 435 3.75 34.51 -9.86
C VAL A 435 3.24 35.55 -8.86
N ALA A 436 3.75 35.53 -7.62
CA ALA A 436 3.28 36.41 -6.58
C ALA A 436 4.39 36.89 -5.62
N TYR A 437 4.26 38.13 -5.17
CA TYR A 437 5.05 38.69 -4.08
C TYR A 437 4.13 39.12 -2.93
N VAL A 438 4.27 38.46 -1.80
CA VAL A 438 3.41 38.66 -0.63
C VAL A 438 4.19 39.43 0.43
N LYS A 439 3.92 40.74 0.51
CA LYS A 439 4.58 41.65 1.45
C LYS A 439 3.57 42.27 2.41
N ASN A 440 3.54 41.80 3.65
CA ASN A 440 2.54 42.26 4.62
C ASN A 440 1.10 42.09 4.09
N GLY A 441 0.78 40.91 3.60
CA GLY A 441 -0.54 40.49 3.12
C GLY A 441 -0.70 38.98 3.23
N THR A 442 -1.85 38.49 2.86
CA THR A 442 -2.17 37.05 2.89
C THR A 442 -2.58 36.57 1.51
N LEU A 443 -1.93 35.50 1.04
CA LEU A 443 -2.31 34.73 -0.13
C LEU A 443 -2.78 33.35 0.29
N SER A 444 -4.00 32.97 -0.08
CA SER A 444 -4.54 31.64 0.13
C SER A 444 -4.83 30.97 -1.23
N VAL A 445 -4.45 29.71 -1.37
CA VAL A 445 -4.49 28.96 -2.64
C VAL A 445 -5.32 27.70 -2.47
N TYR A 446 -6.34 27.54 -3.31
CA TYR A 446 -7.23 26.38 -3.37
C TYR A 446 -7.38 25.89 -4.81
N ASP A 447 -7.07 24.63 -5.05
CA ASP A 447 -7.34 23.88 -6.29
C ASP A 447 -6.87 24.55 -7.60
N ILE A 448 -5.82 25.35 -7.55
CA ILE A 448 -5.22 25.97 -8.74
C ILE A 448 -3.78 25.51 -8.96
N LYS A 449 -3.31 25.69 -10.17
CA LYS A 449 -1.91 25.45 -10.54
C LYS A 449 -1.14 26.76 -10.69
N LEU A 450 -0.06 26.95 -9.93
CA LEU A 450 0.93 28.02 -10.08
C LEU A 450 2.15 27.48 -10.82
N THR A 451 2.44 27.95 -12.02
CA THR A 451 3.46 27.38 -12.89
C THR A 451 4.17 28.39 -13.79
N GLY A 452 5.33 28.01 -14.30
CA GLY A 452 6.05 28.78 -15.32
C GLY A 452 6.68 30.08 -14.82
N GLY A 453 6.62 30.35 -13.51
CA GLY A 453 7.29 31.46 -12.90
C GLY A 453 8.81 31.30 -12.91
N SER A 454 9.53 32.41 -13.16
CA SER A 454 10.99 32.43 -13.11
C SER A 454 11.46 33.77 -12.50
N ALA A 455 12.19 33.69 -11.40
CA ALA A 455 12.67 34.86 -10.67
C ALA A 455 14.08 34.63 -10.11
N SER A 456 14.67 35.61 -9.46
CA SER A 456 15.92 35.40 -8.72
C SER A 456 15.68 34.80 -7.34
N THR A 457 14.46 34.96 -6.78
CA THR A 457 14.06 34.32 -5.54
C THR A 457 12.56 33.98 -5.59
N GLY A 458 12.19 32.76 -5.11
CA GLY A 458 10.83 32.28 -5.17
C GLY A 458 10.30 32.19 -6.59
N GLY A 459 10.68 31.16 -7.34
CA GLY A 459 10.28 31.04 -8.76
C GLY A 459 8.79 31.22 -9.00
N ALA A 460 7.93 30.76 -8.08
CA ALA A 460 6.50 31.09 -8.04
C ALA A 460 6.21 32.23 -7.05
N VAL A 461 6.50 32.05 -5.75
CA VAL A 461 6.06 32.96 -4.71
C VAL A 461 7.22 33.39 -3.80
N THR A 462 7.34 34.68 -3.55
CA THR A 462 8.15 35.18 -2.44
C THR A 462 7.25 35.72 -1.34
N VAL A 463 7.50 35.28 -0.11
CA VAL A 463 6.78 35.68 1.08
C VAL A 463 7.73 36.53 1.94
N ASP A 464 7.49 37.84 2.01
CA ASP A 464 8.32 38.79 2.74
C ASP A 464 7.79 39.02 4.18
N ALA A 465 8.45 39.82 4.94
CA ALA A 465 8.10 40.11 6.32
C ALA A 465 6.61 40.46 6.50
N LYS A 466 5.96 39.78 7.47
CA LYS A 466 4.52 39.84 7.75
C LYS A 466 3.62 39.34 6.59
N GLY A 467 4.22 38.76 5.53
CA GLY A 467 3.47 38.06 4.50
C GLY A 467 3.08 36.66 4.98
N VAL A 468 1.93 36.18 4.54
CA VAL A 468 1.42 34.83 4.82
C VAL A 468 0.98 34.19 3.52
N LEU A 469 1.48 32.98 3.27
CA LEU A 469 1.01 32.12 2.19
C LEU A 469 0.37 30.87 2.79
N ASN A 470 -0.90 30.62 2.47
CA ASN A 470 -1.62 29.41 2.85
C ASN A 470 -1.85 28.55 1.59
N ILE A 471 -1.43 27.30 1.60
CA ILE A 471 -1.68 26.34 0.54
C ILE A 471 -2.58 25.25 1.11
N TYR A 472 -3.84 25.25 0.70
CA TYR A 472 -4.83 24.25 1.12
C TYR A 472 -4.88 23.08 0.14
N SER A 473 -4.79 23.35 -1.16
CA SER A 473 -4.85 22.37 -2.23
C SER A 473 -4.26 22.94 -3.53
N GLY A 474 -4.21 22.14 -4.60
CA GLY A 474 -3.68 22.55 -5.90
C GLY A 474 -2.22 22.18 -6.10
N GLU A 475 -1.57 22.82 -7.08
CA GLU A 475 -0.21 22.43 -7.52
C GLU A 475 0.68 23.67 -7.72
N ILE A 476 1.91 23.63 -7.21
CA ILE A 476 2.96 24.60 -7.53
C ILE A 476 4.08 23.85 -8.25
N SER A 477 4.18 24.01 -9.57
CA SER A 477 5.09 23.18 -10.35
C SER A 477 5.72 23.88 -11.55
N GLY A 478 6.91 23.39 -11.97
CA GLY A 478 7.59 23.90 -13.16
C GLY A 478 8.06 25.34 -13.04
N ASN A 479 8.28 25.83 -11.81
CA ASN A 479 8.84 27.16 -11.55
C ASN A 479 10.36 27.07 -11.39
N THR A 480 11.07 28.13 -11.73
CA THR A 480 12.53 28.08 -11.81
C THR A 480 13.20 29.32 -11.20
N VAL A 481 14.38 29.09 -10.62
CA VAL A 481 15.32 30.12 -10.22
C VAL A 481 16.66 29.84 -10.92
N THR A 482 17.12 30.79 -11.72
CA THR A 482 18.38 30.62 -12.46
C THR A 482 19.59 30.69 -11.53
N SER A 483 19.64 31.68 -10.66
CA SER A 483 20.67 31.82 -9.64
C SER A 483 20.07 32.50 -8.42
N GLY A 484 19.94 31.76 -7.33
CA GLY A 484 19.30 32.26 -6.13
C GLY A 484 18.66 31.18 -5.27
N LYS A 485 17.45 31.42 -4.76
CA LYS A 485 16.86 30.67 -3.64
C LYS A 485 15.39 30.38 -3.87
N GLY A 486 14.95 29.13 -3.55
CA GLY A 486 13.56 28.72 -3.56
C GLY A 486 12.95 28.60 -4.96
N GLY A 487 13.09 27.46 -5.61
CA GLY A 487 12.59 27.19 -6.97
C GLY A 487 11.09 27.43 -7.14
N ALA A 488 10.31 27.14 -6.12
CA ALA A 488 8.91 27.52 -6.03
C ALA A 488 8.69 28.68 -5.05
N ILE A 489 9.12 28.54 -3.80
CA ILE A 489 8.79 29.46 -2.73
C ILE A 489 10.04 29.94 -2.00
N TYR A 490 10.13 31.25 -1.77
CA TYR A 490 11.14 31.85 -0.92
C TYR A 490 10.48 32.54 0.28
N ILE A 491 10.84 32.11 1.49
CA ILE A 491 10.30 32.63 2.75
C ILE A 491 11.36 33.51 3.39
N LYS A 492 11.16 34.82 3.38
CA LYS A 492 12.05 35.77 4.00
C LYS A 492 11.84 35.86 5.52
N SER A 493 12.75 36.51 6.19
CA SER A 493 12.64 36.79 7.63
C SER A 493 11.30 37.46 7.97
N GLY A 494 10.55 36.85 8.91
CA GLY A 494 9.21 37.27 9.33
C GLY A 494 8.07 36.89 8.37
N GLY A 495 8.38 36.19 7.27
CA GLY A 495 7.38 35.55 6.39
C GLY A 495 6.90 34.23 6.95
N VAL A 496 5.67 33.86 6.66
CA VAL A 496 5.05 32.59 7.11
C VAL A 496 4.42 31.86 5.92
N VAL A 497 4.73 30.58 5.79
CA VAL A 497 4.07 29.70 4.83
C VAL A 497 3.43 28.53 5.57
N ASN A 498 2.15 28.28 5.30
CA ASN A 498 1.37 27.20 5.85
C ASN A 498 0.96 26.26 4.71
N ILE A 499 1.35 24.99 4.79
CA ILE A 499 0.98 23.95 3.81
C ILE A 499 0.06 22.96 4.51
N TYR A 500 -1.23 23.03 4.20
CA TYR A 500 -2.26 22.12 4.69
C TYR A 500 -2.45 20.93 3.74
N GLY A 501 -2.21 21.13 2.44
CA GLY A 501 -2.35 20.13 1.39
C GLY A 501 -1.73 20.58 0.08
N GLY A 502 -2.11 19.91 -1.02
CA GLY A 502 -1.60 20.19 -2.36
C GLY A 502 -0.22 19.60 -2.65
N THR A 503 0.31 19.92 -3.83
CA THR A 503 1.58 19.34 -4.32
C THR A 503 2.54 20.41 -4.80
N ILE A 504 3.78 20.37 -4.32
CA ILE A 504 4.88 21.23 -4.79
C ILE A 504 5.89 20.32 -5.47
N LYS A 505 5.97 20.37 -6.80
CA LYS A 505 6.79 19.41 -7.56
C LYS A 505 7.47 20.02 -8.78
N ASP A 506 8.54 19.36 -9.23
CA ASP A 506 9.21 19.68 -10.49
C ASP A 506 9.66 21.15 -10.58
N ASN A 507 9.97 21.77 -9.43
CA ASN A 507 10.55 23.12 -9.39
C ASN A 507 12.08 23.02 -9.32
N HIS A 508 12.78 24.01 -9.86
CA HIS A 508 14.21 23.90 -10.08
C HIS A 508 14.98 25.16 -9.71
N VAL A 509 16.13 24.99 -9.02
CA VAL A 509 17.15 26.03 -8.81
C VAL A 509 18.42 25.62 -9.55
N TYR A 510 18.78 26.34 -10.62
CA TYR A 510 19.96 26.01 -11.43
C TYR A 510 21.28 26.32 -10.74
N SER A 511 21.33 27.39 -9.91
CA SER A 511 22.49 27.74 -9.09
C SER A 511 22.01 28.27 -7.75
N GLY A 512 22.09 27.47 -6.71
CA GLY A 512 21.66 27.81 -5.35
C GLY A 512 20.86 26.71 -4.68
N ASP A 513 20.09 27.08 -3.66
CA ASP A 513 19.50 26.18 -2.68
C ASP A 513 17.97 26.26 -2.65
N GLY A 514 17.32 25.21 -2.07
CA GLY A 514 15.88 25.10 -1.92
C GLY A 514 15.17 24.90 -3.24
N GLY A 515 15.29 23.68 -3.84
CA GLY A 515 14.68 23.34 -5.14
C GLY A 515 13.18 23.62 -5.20
N ALA A 516 12.44 23.34 -4.10
CA ALA A 516 11.08 23.80 -3.92
C ALA A 516 11.05 25.06 -3.03
N ILE A 517 11.48 24.93 -1.80
CA ILE A 517 11.29 25.97 -0.75
C ILE A 517 12.63 26.35 -0.13
N TYR A 518 12.83 27.63 0.05
CA TYR A 518 13.93 28.20 0.83
C TYR A 518 13.36 28.96 2.04
N VAL A 519 13.81 28.63 3.24
CA VAL A 519 13.43 29.30 4.50
C VAL A 519 14.62 30.09 5.01
N GLU A 520 14.53 31.41 4.93
CA GLU A 520 15.56 32.32 5.45
C GLU A 520 15.55 32.37 6.98
N ALA A 521 16.65 32.77 7.59
CA ALA A 521 16.73 33.04 9.02
C ALA A 521 15.58 33.92 9.47
N GLY A 522 14.79 33.49 10.47
CA GLY A 522 13.58 34.18 10.95
C GLY A 522 12.32 33.95 10.08
N GLY A 523 12.41 33.22 8.99
CA GLY A 523 11.25 32.73 8.23
C GLY A 523 10.62 31.48 8.90
N THR A 524 9.34 31.25 8.65
CA THR A 524 8.61 30.12 9.24
C THR A 524 7.84 29.32 8.16
N LEU A 525 8.08 28.03 8.12
CA LEU A 525 7.34 27.06 7.33
C LEU A 525 6.59 26.11 8.26
N ASN A 526 5.27 26.02 8.09
CA ASN A 526 4.41 25.08 8.81
C ASN A 526 3.91 24.02 7.83
N LEU A 527 4.22 22.76 8.09
CA LEU A 527 3.81 21.59 7.30
C LEU A 527 2.74 20.81 8.08
N TYR A 528 1.49 20.94 7.68
CA TYR A 528 0.35 20.18 8.23
C TYR A 528 -0.02 18.99 7.34
N GLY A 529 0.39 19.02 6.08
CA GLY A 529 0.13 17.99 5.07
C GLY A 529 0.79 18.36 3.74
N GLY A 530 0.27 17.84 2.63
CA GLY A 530 0.75 18.08 1.29
C GLY A 530 1.99 17.28 0.91
N THR A 531 2.35 17.35 -0.38
CA THR A 531 3.47 16.58 -0.95
C THR A 531 4.47 17.51 -1.61
N ILE A 532 5.75 17.37 -1.25
CA ILE A 532 6.89 18.09 -1.86
C ILE A 532 7.82 17.04 -2.47
N THR A 533 7.83 16.94 -3.81
CA THR A 533 8.53 15.85 -4.50
C THR A 533 9.07 16.27 -5.88
N GLY A 534 10.11 15.60 -6.38
CA GLY A 534 10.64 15.84 -7.73
C GLY A 534 11.31 17.19 -7.92
N ASN A 535 11.52 17.98 -6.84
CA ASN A 535 12.19 19.27 -6.93
C ASN A 535 13.71 19.11 -6.90
N THR A 536 14.41 20.03 -7.55
CA THR A 536 15.85 19.92 -7.72
C THR A 536 16.58 21.23 -7.44
N ALA A 537 17.73 21.13 -6.78
CA ALA A 537 18.66 22.25 -6.59
C ALA A 537 20.09 21.82 -7.02
N SER A 538 20.91 22.76 -7.43
CA SER A 538 22.32 22.47 -7.64
C SER A 538 23.12 22.49 -6.34
N GLY A 539 22.69 23.28 -5.37
CA GLY A 539 23.26 23.38 -4.03
C GLY A 539 22.67 22.36 -3.06
N LEU A 540 21.97 22.80 -2.01
CA LEU A 540 21.40 22.01 -0.95
C LEU A 540 19.89 22.16 -0.86
N GLY A 541 19.19 21.23 -0.16
CA GLY A 541 17.74 21.29 -0.01
C GLY A 541 17.01 21.14 -1.33
N GLY A 542 17.13 20.00 -2.02
CA GLY A 542 16.39 19.76 -3.27
C GLY A 542 14.88 19.97 -3.10
N GLY A 543 14.32 19.57 -1.94
CA GLY A 543 12.97 19.92 -1.54
C GLY A 543 12.96 21.26 -0.77
N ILE A 544 13.45 21.24 0.45
CA ILE A 544 13.43 22.36 1.38
C ILE A 544 14.85 22.64 1.88
N TYR A 545 15.25 23.88 1.82
CA TYR A 545 16.46 24.38 2.47
C TYR A 545 16.09 25.32 3.60
N VAL A 546 16.67 25.13 4.78
CA VAL A 546 16.42 25.95 5.98
C VAL A 546 17.73 26.57 6.44
N GLU A 547 17.82 27.88 6.39
CA GLU A 547 18.95 28.62 6.97
C GLU A 547 18.99 28.48 8.49
N ALA A 548 20.16 28.59 9.07
CA ALA A 548 20.32 28.69 10.53
C ALA A 548 19.45 29.82 11.10
N GLY A 549 18.55 29.49 12.04
CA GLY A 549 17.53 30.40 12.56
C GLY A 549 16.22 30.44 11.76
N GLY A 550 16.11 29.73 10.64
CA GLY A 550 14.84 29.42 9.99
C GLY A 550 14.06 28.36 10.78
N ARG A 551 12.74 28.35 10.65
CA ARG A 551 11.88 27.42 11.42
C ARG A 551 11.02 26.55 10.52
N VAL A 552 11.00 25.26 10.82
CA VAL A 552 10.07 24.30 10.21
C VAL A 552 9.31 23.59 11.31
N ASN A 553 8.00 23.79 11.33
CA ASN A 553 7.07 23.14 12.23
C ASN A 553 6.31 22.06 11.45
N ILE A 554 6.19 20.87 12.01
CA ILE A 554 5.54 19.72 11.35
C ILE A 554 4.44 19.15 12.23
N GLN A 555 3.33 18.78 11.56
CA GLN A 555 2.15 18.15 12.16
C GLN A 555 1.37 17.41 11.07
N GLY A 556 0.52 16.43 11.41
CA GLY A 556 -0.32 15.70 10.45
C GLY A 556 0.49 14.77 9.56
N ALA A 557 0.22 14.74 8.26
CA ALA A 557 0.81 13.81 7.30
C ALA A 557 1.58 14.50 6.15
N PRO A 558 2.59 15.34 6.39
CA PRO A 558 3.38 15.92 5.31
C PRO A 558 4.30 14.89 4.66
N VAL A 559 4.43 14.97 3.32
CA VAL A 559 5.31 14.12 2.54
C VAL A 559 6.39 14.97 1.85
N VAL A 560 7.65 14.78 2.22
CA VAL A 560 8.80 15.45 1.60
C VAL A 560 9.82 14.41 1.20
N THR A 561 9.72 13.91 -0.03
CA THR A 561 10.52 12.81 -0.54
C THR A 561 10.81 12.96 -2.03
N GLY A 562 11.82 12.24 -2.55
CA GLY A 562 12.12 12.22 -3.98
C GLY A 562 12.69 13.53 -4.51
N ASN A 563 13.17 14.43 -3.64
CA ASN A 563 13.84 15.67 -4.04
C ASN A 563 15.36 15.49 -4.04
N THR A 564 16.06 16.19 -4.93
CA THR A 564 17.51 16.01 -5.11
C THR A 564 18.27 17.33 -5.13
N ALA A 565 19.48 17.29 -4.58
CA ALA A 565 20.46 18.36 -4.71
C ALA A 565 21.78 17.78 -5.25
N GLY A 566 22.33 18.40 -6.29
CA GLY A 566 23.54 17.88 -6.95
C GLY A 566 23.38 16.43 -7.43
N GLY A 567 22.16 15.98 -7.76
CA GLY A 567 21.82 14.62 -8.20
C GLY A 567 21.72 13.58 -7.10
N LYS A 568 21.82 13.96 -5.83
CA LYS A 568 21.66 13.07 -4.66
C LYS A 568 20.37 13.40 -3.92
N ALA A 569 19.80 12.43 -3.20
CA ALA A 569 18.67 12.66 -2.29
C ALA A 569 19.02 13.80 -1.31
N ASN A 570 18.15 14.78 -1.20
CA ASN A 570 18.32 15.91 -0.29
C ASN A 570 16.97 16.60 -0.12
N ASN A 571 16.13 16.02 0.73
CA ASN A 571 14.73 16.40 0.81
C ASN A 571 14.50 17.63 1.68
N VAL A 572 14.78 17.54 2.98
CA VAL A 572 14.78 18.67 3.90
C VAL A 572 16.19 18.85 4.42
N TYR A 573 16.87 19.88 3.99
CA TYR A 573 18.19 20.24 4.48
C TYR A 573 18.08 21.38 5.50
N VAL A 574 18.56 21.14 6.70
CA VAL A 574 18.54 22.13 7.79
C VAL A 574 19.96 22.47 8.21
N CYS A 575 20.35 23.74 8.05
CA CYS A 575 21.58 24.26 8.63
C CYS A 575 21.48 24.23 10.14
N ALA A 576 22.45 23.60 10.79
CA ALA A 576 22.46 23.49 12.23
C ALA A 576 22.66 24.85 12.91
N ASP A 577 21.78 25.13 13.88
CA ASP A 577 22.04 26.11 14.92
C ASP A 577 22.46 25.33 16.18
N SER A 578 23.57 25.74 16.79
CA SER A 578 24.23 24.97 17.85
C SER A 578 23.38 24.74 19.12
N THR A 579 22.18 25.29 19.21
CA THR A 579 21.37 25.30 20.43
C THR A 579 19.93 24.80 20.28
N SER A 580 19.45 24.54 19.04
CA SER A 580 18.05 24.22 18.77
C SER A 580 17.89 22.88 18.04
N PRO A 581 16.77 22.16 18.21
CA PRO A 581 16.45 21.02 17.36
C PRO A 581 16.31 21.47 15.89
N LEU A 582 16.66 20.58 14.96
CA LEU A 582 16.60 20.89 13.53
C LEU A 582 15.16 21.19 13.06
N LEU A 583 14.18 20.49 13.63
CA LEU A 583 12.75 20.62 13.29
C LEU A 583 11.93 20.73 14.58
N THR A 584 10.72 21.25 14.48
CA THR A 584 9.75 21.28 15.58
C THR A 584 8.53 20.43 15.23
N ILE A 585 8.24 19.42 16.05
CA ILE A 585 6.97 18.69 15.98
C ILE A 585 5.96 19.51 16.77
N SER A 586 5.06 20.21 16.08
CA SER A 586 4.09 21.14 16.65
C SER A 586 2.75 20.51 17.02
N GLY A 587 2.53 19.26 16.61
CA GLY A 587 1.35 18.45 16.90
C GLY A 587 1.57 17.01 16.47
N GLU A 588 0.56 16.18 16.60
CA GLU A 588 0.62 14.76 16.22
C GLU A 588 1.01 14.59 14.75
N LEU A 589 1.92 13.63 14.50
CA LEU A 589 2.18 13.11 13.16
C LEU A 589 1.33 11.86 12.95
N THR A 590 0.67 11.81 11.80
CA THR A 590 -0.26 10.73 11.48
C THR A 590 0.27 9.84 10.37
N ASP A 591 -0.36 8.68 10.17
CA ASP A 591 -0.02 7.75 9.11
C ASP A 591 0.03 8.43 7.74
N GLY A 592 1.10 8.14 6.99
CA GLY A 592 1.39 8.81 5.72
C GLY A 592 2.44 9.91 5.80
N ALA A 593 2.79 10.44 6.99
CA ALA A 593 3.89 11.38 7.14
C ALA A 593 5.22 10.74 6.70
N LYS A 594 6.01 11.46 5.88
CA LYS A 594 7.26 10.91 5.35
C LYS A 594 8.23 12.05 4.99
N LEU A 595 9.31 12.17 5.74
CA LEU A 595 10.26 13.26 5.56
C LEU A 595 11.68 12.72 5.38
N GLY A 596 12.30 12.99 4.24
CA GLY A 596 13.73 12.87 4.06
C GLY A 596 14.44 14.03 4.76
N VAL A 597 15.52 13.76 5.51
CA VAL A 597 16.22 14.79 6.30
C VAL A 597 17.72 14.75 6.12
N SER A 598 18.33 15.94 6.04
CA SER A 598 19.78 16.16 5.93
C SER A 598 20.19 17.38 6.78
N THR A 599 21.46 17.44 7.16
CA THR A 599 22.03 18.58 7.90
C THR A 599 23.54 18.66 7.71
N ASP A 600 24.15 19.80 7.98
CA ASP A 600 25.60 20.01 8.11
C ASP A 600 26.13 19.73 9.52
N ALA A 601 25.25 19.47 10.49
CA ALA A 601 25.64 19.11 11.82
C ALA A 601 26.40 17.78 11.88
N SER A 602 27.38 17.70 12.75
CA SER A 602 28.00 16.42 13.09
C SER A 602 27.03 15.55 13.89
N TYR A 603 26.94 14.28 13.54
CA TYR A 603 26.15 13.34 14.32
C TYR A 603 26.81 13.04 15.68
N PRO A 604 26.01 12.88 16.73
CA PRO A 604 24.55 12.93 16.77
C PRO A 604 24.03 14.38 16.89
N VAL A 605 22.87 14.62 16.29
CA VAL A 605 22.21 15.92 16.38
C VAL A 605 20.73 15.76 16.73
N LEU A 606 20.21 16.63 17.60
CA LEU A 606 18.79 16.66 17.96
C LEU A 606 17.94 17.02 16.74
N LEU A 607 17.20 16.05 16.22
CA LEU A 607 16.29 16.27 15.09
C LEU A 607 15.04 16.99 15.55
N ALA A 608 14.35 16.46 16.56
CA ALA A 608 13.16 17.08 17.15
C ALA A 608 12.89 16.57 18.58
N GLY A 609 12.30 17.39 19.43
CA GLY A 609 11.69 16.95 20.69
C GLY A 609 10.37 16.21 20.42
N SER A 610 10.14 15.08 21.10
CA SER A 610 8.89 14.34 21.02
C SER A 610 8.72 13.43 22.21
N THR A 611 7.49 13.28 22.70
CA THR A 611 7.10 12.28 23.70
C THR A 611 6.62 10.97 23.08
N GLN A 612 6.44 10.94 21.77
CA GLN A 612 6.03 9.77 21.00
C GLN A 612 7.14 9.38 20.03
N ASP A 613 7.23 8.09 19.70
CA ASP A 613 8.16 7.59 18.71
C ASP A 613 7.65 7.84 17.29
N TYR A 614 8.16 8.88 16.67
CA TYR A 614 7.94 9.21 15.27
C TYR A 614 9.13 8.86 14.36
N SER A 615 10.10 8.06 14.84
CA SER A 615 11.31 7.75 14.06
C SER A 615 11.02 7.14 12.68
N ALA A 616 9.95 6.37 12.57
CA ALA A 616 9.52 5.74 11.30
C ALA A 616 9.09 6.75 10.21
N TYR A 617 8.71 7.96 10.57
CA TYR A 617 8.31 9.00 9.62
C TYR A 617 9.49 9.79 9.03
N PHE A 618 10.70 9.61 9.59
CA PHE A 618 11.90 10.31 9.15
C PHE A 618 12.88 9.34 8.49
N THR A 619 13.35 9.71 7.31
CA THR A 619 14.38 8.95 6.59
C THR A 619 15.59 9.87 6.37
N PRO A 620 16.76 9.58 6.93
CA PRO A 620 17.96 10.34 6.61
C PRO A 620 18.27 10.22 5.11
N ASP A 621 18.60 11.34 4.46
CA ASP A 621 19.09 11.33 3.09
C ASP A 621 20.55 10.80 3.00
N ASP A 622 21.28 10.87 4.13
CA ASP A 622 22.55 10.20 4.30
C ASP A 622 22.34 8.70 4.57
N PRO A 623 22.77 7.79 3.68
CA PRO A 623 22.61 6.35 3.87
C PRO A 623 23.36 5.79 5.09
N ASP A 624 24.38 6.51 5.59
CA ASP A 624 25.16 6.13 6.76
C ASP A 624 24.57 6.71 8.07
N ALA A 625 23.37 7.29 8.03
CA ALA A 625 22.64 7.80 9.20
C ALA A 625 21.32 7.05 9.46
N PHE A 626 20.77 7.23 10.66
CA PHE A 626 19.44 6.75 11.06
C PHE A 626 18.84 7.66 12.14
N VAL A 627 17.51 7.54 12.37
CA VAL A 627 16.83 8.30 13.42
C VAL A 627 16.59 7.39 14.62
N LEU A 628 17.02 7.83 15.79
CA LEU A 628 16.84 7.16 17.07
C LEU A 628 15.85 7.94 17.93
N PHE A 629 14.84 7.26 18.46
CA PHE A 629 13.98 7.79 19.50
C PHE A 629 14.48 7.38 20.90
N SER A 630 14.58 8.33 21.80
CA SER A 630 15.08 8.11 23.18
C SER A 630 14.09 8.53 24.27
N GLY A 631 12.78 8.34 24.04
CA GLY A 631 11.70 8.60 24.99
C GLY A 631 11.29 10.08 25.13
N SER A 632 12.11 11.04 24.74
CA SER A 632 11.78 12.49 24.75
C SER A 632 12.33 13.23 23.54
N ALA A 633 13.08 12.55 22.67
CA ALA A 633 13.75 13.19 21.55
C ALA A 633 13.97 12.20 20.39
N LEU A 634 13.86 12.72 19.19
CA LEU A 634 14.32 12.11 17.95
C LEU A 634 15.72 12.65 17.66
N THR A 635 16.68 11.77 17.52
CA THR A 635 18.08 12.12 17.28
C THR A 635 18.55 11.51 15.96
N LEU A 636 19.17 12.31 15.13
CA LEU A 636 19.82 11.86 13.91
C LEU A 636 21.23 11.37 14.27
N CYS A 637 21.49 10.09 14.07
CA CYS A 637 22.71 9.40 14.51
C CYS A 637 23.43 8.80 13.30
N ALA A 638 24.77 8.72 13.39
CA ALA A 638 25.54 7.93 12.44
C ALA A 638 25.35 6.43 12.70
N LYS A 639 25.25 5.63 11.66
CA LYS A 639 25.31 4.17 11.77
C LYS A 639 26.70 3.74 12.24
N PRO A 640 26.81 2.61 12.98
CA PRO A 640 28.10 2.04 13.28
C PRO A 640 28.89 1.72 12.01
N SER A 641 30.19 1.88 12.06
CA SER A 641 31.08 1.46 10.98
C SER A 641 31.74 0.13 11.34
N ALA A 642 31.99 -0.70 10.33
CA ALA A 642 32.69 -1.95 10.49
C ALA A 642 33.89 -2.02 9.53
N THR A 643 35.03 -2.55 10.02
CA THR A 643 36.22 -2.81 9.20
C THR A 643 36.69 -4.23 9.46
N LEU A 644 37.19 -4.92 8.43
CA LEU A 644 37.70 -6.27 8.51
C LEU A 644 39.17 -6.28 8.10
N ALA A 645 40.03 -6.67 9.03
CA ALA A 645 41.46 -6.81 8.81
C ALA A 645 41.89 -8.27 9.11
N GLY A 646 42.11 -9.05 8.06
CA GLY A 646 42.36 -10.48 8.18
C GLY A 646 41.15 -11.22 8.80
N ASP A 647 41.35 -11.81 9.98
CA ASP A 647 40.31 -12.50 10.76
C ASP A 647 39.68 -11.62 11.85
N THR A 648 40.03 -10.35 11.89
CA THR A 648 39.60 -9.43 12.95
C THR A 648 38.64 -8.41 12.42
N LEU A 649 37.35 -8.52 12.82
CA LEU A 649 36.31 -7.54 12.60
C LEU A 649 36.31 -6.51 13.72
N THR A 650 36.40 -5.25 13.36
CA THR A 650 36.28 -4.12 14.30
C THR A 650 35.00 -3.34 13.94
N VAL A 651 34.09 -3.21 14.90
CA VAL A 651 32.86 -2.41 14.78
C VAL A 651 32.99 -1.21 15.72
N SER A 652 32.86 -0.02 15.14
CA SER A 652 32.93 1.23 15.93
C SER A 652 31.50 1.86 15.95
N THR A 653 31.01 2.10 17.16
CA THR A 653 29.77 2.83 17.42
C THR A 653 30.11 4.30 17.67
N GLY A 654 29.34 5.21 17.05
CA GLY A 654 29.47 6.65 17.35
C GLY A 654 28.98 6.99 18.75
N SER A 655 29.08 8.27 19.12
CA SER A 655 28.50 8.80 20.36
C SER A 655 26.96 8.72 20.34
N ASN A 656 26.37 8.41 21.51
CA ASN A 656 24.93 8.36 21.84
C ASN A 656 24.18 7.01 21.69
N TYR A 657 24.89 5.91 21.61
CA TYR A 657 24.24 4.66 21.98
C TYR A 657 24.21 4.59 23.52
N LYS A 658 23.06 4.92 24.16
CA LYS A 658 22.96 4.78 25.63
C LYS A 658 23.23 3.34 26.02
N SER A 659 24.11 3.17 27.03
CA SER A 659 24.45 1.89 27.59
C SER A 659 23.22 1.05 27.95
N ASP A 660 23.30 -0.25 27.71
CA ASP A 660 22.33 -1.30 28.03
C ASP A 660 21.07 -1.39 27.18
N ALA A 661 20.76 -0.40 26.30
CA ALA A 661 19.57 -0.43 25.46
C ALA A 661 19.74 -1.20 24.15
N PHE A 662 20.99 -1.51 23.75
CA PHE A 662 21.29 -2.10 22.45
C PHE A 662 22.26 -3.28 22.52
N VAL A 663 22.09 -4.20 21.57
CA VAL A 663 22.97 -5.35 21.36
C VAL A 663 23.46 -5.34 19.92
N LEU A 664 24.78 -5.48 19.76
CA LEU A 664 25.41 -5.68 18.46
C LEU A 664 25.47 -7.18 18.18
N PHE A 665 24.89 -7.60 17.06
CA PHE A 665 25.01 -8.96 16.52
C PHE A 665 25.90 -8.95 15.29
N VAL A 666 26.78 -9.93 15.20
CA VAL A 666 27.65 -10.17 14.04
C VAL A 666 27.35 -11.57 13.52
N ALA A 667 26.85 -11.70 12.33
CA ALA A 667 26.54 -12.96 11.67
C ALA A 667 27.58 -13.24 10.57
N GLU A 668 28.13 -14.44 10.56
CA GLU A 668 29.07 -14.94 9.57
C GLU A 668 28.38 -15.94 8.65
N TYR A 669 28.52 -15.73 7.35
CA TYR A 669 27.92 -16.62 6.34
C TYR A 669 29.02 -17.22 5.45
N GLY A 670 28.90 -18.50 5.13
CA GLY A 670 29.72 -19.17 4.14
C GLY A 670 29.48 -18.66 2.73
N ALA A 671 30.32 -19.08 1.78
CA ALA A 671 30.16 -18.77 0.38
C ALA A 671 28.84 -19.33 -0.21
N ASP A 672 28.28 -20.36 0.43
CA ASP A 672 26.98 -20.97 0.11
C ASP A 672 25.78 -20.26 0.76
N GLY A 673 26.02 -19.16 1.48
CA GLY A 673 24.98 -18.40 2.18
C GLY A 673 24.53 -18.99 3.51
N ARG A 674 25.09 -20.11 3.97
CA ARG A 674 24.76 -20.71 5.27
C ARG A 674 25.34 -19.89 6.41
N LEU A 675 24.58 -19.77 7.50
CA LEU A 675 25.04 -19.17 8.73
C LEU A 675 26.12 -20.07 9.38
N LEU A 676 27.32 -19.54 9.56
CA LEU A 676 28.47 -20.23 10.17
C LEU A 676 28.56 -19.97 11.65
N ALA A 677 28.44 -18.70 12.06
CA ALA A 677 28.55 -18.26 13.44
C ALA A 677 27.73 -16.99 13.69
N VAL A 678 27.37 -16.77 14.95
CA VAL A 678 26.80 -15.52 15.43
C VAL A 678 27.52 -15.11 16.70
N HIS A 679 27.96 -13.86 16.73
CA HIS A 679 28.51 -13.22 17.92
C HIS A 679 27.56 -12.14 18.41
N SER A 680 27.47 -11.90 19.68
CA SER A 680 26.67 -10.81 20.25
C SER A 680 27.41 -10.12 21.38
N GLU A 681 27.31 -8.80 21.41
CA GLU A 681 27.92 -7.97 22.47
C GLU A 681 26.94 -6.86 22.86
N LYS A 682 26.73 -6.67 24.16
CA LYS A 682 25.95 -5.53 24.66
C LYS A 682 26.73 -4.25 24.48
N ILE A 683 26.10 -3.22 23.99
CA ILE A 683 26.68 -1.89 23.91
C ILE A 683 26.61 -1.25 25.29
N THR A 684 27.78 -1.15 25.97
CA THR A 684 27.88 -0.67 27.33
C THR A 684 28.42 0.76 27.45
N ALA A 685 28.79 1.39 26.34
CA ALA A 685 29.35 2.73 26.29
C ALA A 685 28.65 3.59 25.24
N GLU A 686 28.57 4.91 25.48
CA GLU A 686 28.00 5.90 24.53
C GLU A 686 28.76 5.91 23.19
N SER A 687 30.04 5.61 23.22
CA SER A 687 30.85 5.30 22.03
C SER A 687 31.78 4.16 22.36
N GLY A 688 31.97 3.22 21.47
CA GLY A 688 32.80 2.05 21.72
C GLY A 688 33.36 1.42 20.44
N THR A 689 34.42 0.62 20.66
CA THR A 689 34.99 -0.23 19.63
C THR A 689 34.86 -1.67 20.08
N TYR A 690 34.22 -2.49 19.31
CA TYR A 690 33.95 -3.90 19.59
C TYR A 690 34.71 -4.75 18.57
N THR A 691 35.45 -5.74 19.05
CA THR A 691 36.32 -6.55 18.20
C THR A 691 35.91 -8.02 18.27
N PHE A 692 35.74 -8.63 17.10
CA PHE A 692 35.35 -10.04 16.95
C PHE A 692 36.38 -10.78 16.13
N LYS A 693 36.63 -12.03 16.47
CA LYS A 693 37.37 -12.96 15.62
C LYS A 693 36.33 -13.66 14.71
N VAL A 694 36.54 -13.55 13.42
CA VAL A 694 35.62 -14.11 12.39
C VAL A 694 36.37 -15.07 11.47
N GLN A 695 35.65 -15.96 10.83
CA GLN A 695 36.25 -16.94 9.93
C GLN A 695 36.77 -16.27 8.65
N PRO A 696 38.02 -16.57 8.24
CA PRO A 696 38.55 -16.04 6.99
C PRO A 696 37.66 -16.43 5.78
N GLY A 697 37.30 -15.43 4.97
CA GLY A 697 36.49 -15.63 3.78
C GLY A 697 34.97 -15.66 4.03
N ALA A 698 34.52 -15.54 5.28
CA ALA A 698 33.09 -15.43 5.56
C ALA A 698 32.51 -14.09 5.11
N THR A 699 31.29 -14.10 4.66
CA THR A 699 30.49 -12.88 4.44
C THR A 699 29.93 -12.41 5.77
N ILE A 700 30.25 -11.18 6.18
CA ILE A 700 29.89 -10.63 7.48
C ILE A 700 28.70 -9.68 7.34
N LYS A 701 27.70 -9.85 8.21
CA LYS A 701 26.61 -8.89 8.42
C LYS A 701 26.53 -8.51 9.90
N CYS A 702 26.49 -7.22 10.15
CA CYS A 702 26.33 -6.66 11.49
C CYS A 702 24.91 -6.12 11.65
N PHE A 703 24.33 -6.31 12.83
CA PHE A 703 23.00 -5.85 13.20
C PHE A 703 23.07 -5.12 14.52
N LEU A 704 22.43 -3.97 14.61
CA LEU A 704 22.21 -3.29 15.87
C LEU A 704 20.75 -3.42 16.26
N LEU A 705 20.49 -4.05 17.40
CA LEU A 705 19.14 -4.42 17.84
C LEU A 705 18.84 -3.79 19.19
N HIS A 706 17.59 -3.52 19.50
CA HIS A 706 17.14 -3.21 20.85
C HIS A 706 17.37 -4.41 21.77
N ALA A 707 17.91 -4.16 22.98
CA ALA A 707 18.27 -5.23 23.90
C ALA A 707 17.05 -6.03 24.43
N ASP A 708 15.90 -5.38 24.57
CA ASP A 708 14.71 -5.99 25.15
C ASP A 708 13.83 -6.71 24.09
N THR A 709 13.75 -6.17 22.90
CA THR A 709 12.83 -6.67 21.85
C THR A 709 13.55 -7.39 20.73
N TYR A 710 14.86 -7.24 20.61
CA TYR A 710 15.68 -7.65 19.47
C TYR A 710 15.21 -7.10 18.12
N ALA A 711 14.39 -6.02 18.14
CA ALA A 711 14.00 -5.33 16.93
C ALA A 711 15.22 -4.57 16.33
N PRO A 712 15.45 -4.67 15.01
CA PRO A 712 16.56 -3.96 14.38
C PRO A 712 16.28 -2.44 14.32
N LEU A 713 17.31 -1.63 14.63
CA LEU A 713 17.21 -0.17 14.49
C LEU A 713 17.25 0.29 13.03
N PHE A 714 17.93 -0.48 12.19
CA PHE A 714 18.06 -0.22 10.74
C PHE A 714 18.52 -1.50 10.03
N ALA A 715 18.57 -1.48 8.71
CA ALA A 715 19.03 -2.62 7.92
C ALA A 715 20.48 -3.04 8.29
N ALA A 716 20.79 -4.33 8.17
CA ALA A 716 22.11 -4.86 8.40
C ALA A 716 23.18 -4.11 7.58
N PHE A 717 24.36 -3.94 8.16
CA PHE A 717 25.52 -3.33 7.52
C PHE A 717 26.70 -4.33 7.45
N SER A 718 27.59 -4.12 6.51
CA SER A 718 28.75 -4.98 6.30
C SER A 718 30.04 -4.19 6.45
N PRO A 719 31.19 -4.86 6.76
CA PRO A 719 32.47 -4.19 6.79
C PRO A 719 32.77 -3.50 5.45
N LYS A 720 33.26 -2.26 5.52
CA LYS A 720 33.82 -1.59 4.35
C LYS A 720 35.19 -2.23 4.06
N ALA A 721 35.46 -2.52 2.79
CA ALA A 721 36.70 -3.12 2.33
C ALA A 721 37.91 -2.20 2.58
#